data_76b806873dd5448304ad47f3fc881a2d
#
_entry.id   76b806873dd5448304ad47f3fc881a2d
#
_cell.length_a   1.000
_cell.length_b   1.000
_cell.length_c   1.000
_cell.angle_alpha   90.00
_cell.angle_beta   90.00
_cell.angle_gamma   90.00
#
_symmetry.space_group_name_H-M   'P 1'
#
loop_
_entity.id
_entity.type
_entity.pdbx_description
1 polymer ?
#
loop_
_entity_poly.entity_id
_entity_poly.type
_entity_poly.pdbx_seq_one_letter_code
_entity_poly.pdbx_strand_id
1 'polypeptide(L)'
;MDEKFKHSDEDEIEVTSTEDEGESIDVRRFDDAEDSDDDIAREFKKDVSDDQEDSYVDSLDEDESEDETTAGSDDTEETAVEKSDAKYASTNDAVDAIVREEGDRLMQSEDDAREHRFDPPKEKTGFFGKIKKGFSFWWNHKKFRNLTLLVIFLGISAAIFLPVSRYFLLNTAGVRVRTSLSVVDSHTNLPLKNIPVELQGQSARTNDDGYVEFHNLRLGKSRLVIQKLVYAHIDRTLTLGWGSNPLGNQPLAATGTQFTFVLSDWLGGKPLEGGEVTSGEDVAKSDKEGKVVLTVGELNEDTEATVSADSYRTEKVKLSAVSADQKVTMVPAKKHLFVSNRDGHYDLYKIDVDGKNEEILLKSSGKEREIPHVQPHPSRDIAAYISTRDGEVNSSGFIFDGLFIVDVKTGESKRIARSEQIQLLGWDKDKLVYIAIVEGVSAGNPERSKIYSYDINTAEKKELASSNYFNDAKLIGDKIYYAVSSYGVPQSSAKLFTIKPDATEKKTVLDYQVWDIVVASPHMLYFRAVDDKLATVWYSSENFGLPQKLDAPPVIQTSRYYTYSPKGEDALWIDQRDGKGVLLSVHVQDGTEKTVQSAPGLSDPVYWANDRTIVYRVATNQESADYIMSLDGGEAHKIADVIGNRSKYFN
;
A
#
# COMPACT_ATOMS: atom_id res chain seq x y z
N MET A 1 31.87 17.90 -60.45
CA MET A 1 30.54 17.77 -61.05
C MET A 1 29.61 18.28 -59.98
N ASP A 2 29.49 19.59 -59.73
CA ASP A 2 28.86 20.69 -60.49
C ASP A 2 27.42 20.38 -60.85
N GLU A 3 26.57 21.12 -60.21
CA GLU A 3 25.41 21.89 -60.66
C GLU A 3 24.50 22.14 -59.46
N LYS A 4 24.46 23.38 -58.88
CA LYS A 4 23.89 24.65 -59.28
C LYS A 4 22.42 24.55 -59.74
N PHE A 5 21.56 25.22 -59.02
CA PHE A 5 20.44 26.13 -59.42
C PHE A 5 19.36 26.16 -58.34
N LYS A 6 18.64 27.23 -57.99
CA LYS A 6 18.60 28.66 -58.25
C LYS A 6 17.55 29.25 -57.34
N HIS A 7 17.70 30.49 -56.94
CA HIS A 7 16.72 31.45 -56.36
C HIS A 7 15.47 31.60 -57.19
N SER A 8 14.36 31.86 -56.54
CA SER A 8 13.26 32.84 -56.85
C SER A 8 12.19 32.68 -55.74
N ASP A 9 11.42 33.59 -55.23
CA ASP A 9 11.26 35.03 -55.38
C ASP A 9 10.54 35.53 -54.13
N GLU A 10 10.85 36.75 -53.75
CA GLU A 10 10.17 37.55 -52.75
C GLU A 10 8.75 37.87 -53.23
N ASP A 11 7.75 37.67 -52.35
CA ASP A 11 6.45 38.35 -52.48
C ASP A 11 6.27 39.29 -51.29
N GLU A 12 6.47 40.58 -51.56
CA GLU A 12 6.07 41.74 -50.75
C GLU A 12 4.54 41.72 -50.63
N ILE A 13 4.04 41.74 -49.40
CA ILE A 13 2.66 42.10 -49.11
C ILE A 13 2.66 43.52 -48.56
N GLU A 14 2.15 44.40 -49.38
CA GLU A 14 1.83 45.80 -49.15
C GLU A 14 0.83 45.92 -47.98
N VAL A 15 1.21 46.62 -46.92
CA VAL A 15 0.33 47.02 -45.82
C VAL A 15 -0.27 48.38 -46.17
N THR A 16 -1.52 48.41 -46.59
CA THR A 16 -2.32 49.61 -46.64
C THR A 16 -2.84 49.97 -45.25
N SER A 17 -2.36 51.10 -44.74
CA SER A 17 -2.89 51.79 -43.57
C SER A 17 -4.24 52.44 -43.91
N THR A 18 -5.28 52.07 -43.14
CA THR A 18 -6.46 52.93 -42.99
C THR A 18 -6.48 53.44 -41.57
N GLU A 19 -6.25 54.72 -41.44
CA GLU A 19 -6.60 55.57 -40.27
C GLU A 19 -8.13 55.50 -40.11
N ASP A 20 -8.61 55.20 -38.91
CA ASP A 20 -9.91 55.73 -38.50
C ASP A 20 -9.94 55.91 -36.96
N GLU A 21 -10.62 56.98 -36.63
CA GLU A 21 -10.68 57.86 -35.50
C GLU A 21 -10.91 57.20 -34.11
N GLY A 22 -10.27 57.79 -33.15
CA GLY A 22 -10.28 57.87 -31.76
C GLY A 22 -11.56 57.59 -30.97
N GLU A 23 -11.38 56.76 -29.94
CA GLU A 23 -12.03 56.97 -28.65
C GLU A 23 -10.98 56.77 -27.55
N SER A 24 -10.67 57.91 -26.90
CA SER A 24 -9.79 57.94 -25.74
C SER A 24 -10.51 57.38 -24.52
N ILE A 25 -10.09 56.22 -24.06
CA ILE A 25 -10.47 55.70 -22.74
C ILE A 25 -9.58 56.38 -21.70
N ASP A 26 -10.20 57.25 -20.92
CA ASP A 26 -9.65 58.00 -19.80
C ASP A 26 -9.21 57.02 -18.69
N VAL A 27 -7.90 56.71 -18.62
CA VAL A 27 -7.30 55.95 -17.53
C VAL A 27 -7.14 56.90 -16.34
N ARG A 28 -8.13 56.93 -15.45
CA ARG A 28 -7.99 57.60 -14.16
C ARG A 28 -7.00 56.83 -13.31
N ARG A 29 -5.84 57.42 -13.13
CA ARG A 29 -4.91 57.19 -12.04
C ARG A 29 -5.64 57.35 -10.72
N PHE A 30 -5.66 56.29 -9.90
CA PHE A 30 -5.90 56.43 -8.47
C PHE A 30 -4.54 56.61 -7.79
N ASP A 31 -4.15 57.88 -7.66
CA ASP A 31 -3.19 58.34 -6.67
C ASP A 31 -3.99 58.88 -5.48
N ASP A 32 -3.56 58.48 -4.29
CA ASP A 32 -3.82 59.10 -2.99
C ASP A 32 -5.24 59.03 -2.41
N ALA A 33 -5.41 58.12 -1.47
CA ALA A 33 -6.27 58.33 -0.32
C ALA A 33 -5.56 57.77 0.92
N GLU A 34 -4.69 58.56 1.51
CA GLU A 34 -4.48 58.59 2.96
C GLU A 34 -5.76 59.12 3.62
N ASP A 35 -5.98 58.63 4.86
CA ASP A 35 -7.00 59.05 5.81
C ASP A 35 -8.38 58.38 5.74
N SER A 36 -8.55 57.43 6.66
CA SER A 36 -9.58 57.49 7.74
C SER A 36 -9.77 56.15 8.47
N ASP A 37 -8.82 55.82 9.33
CA ASP A 37 -9.02 54.73 10.33
C ASP A 37 -9.77 55.24 11.59
N ASP A 38 -10.31 56.47 11.59
CA ASP A 38 -10.94 57.05 12.79
C ASP A 38 -12.48 56.94 12.84
N ASP A 39 -13.16 56.52 11.80
CA ASP A 39 -14.63 56.46 11.80
C ASP A 39 -15.25 55.11 12.22
N ILE A 40 -14.51 54.02 12.21
CA ILE A 40 -15.02 52.72 12.66
C ILE A 40 -15.02 52.57 14.20
N ALA A 41 -14.22 53.41 14.89
CA ALA A 41 -14.16 53.38 16.36
C ALA A 41 -15.26 54.21 17.06
N ARG A 42 -16.09 54.94 16.32
CA ARG A 42 -17.15 55.79 16.88
C ARG A 42 -18.56 55.20 16.87
N GLU A 43 -18.78 54.15 16.11
CA GLU A 43 -20.13 53.54 16.03
C GLU A 43 -20.35 52.40 17.09
N PHE A 44 -19.29 51.93 17.71
CA PHE A 44 -19.38 50.89 18.76
C PHE A 44 -19.46 51.41 20.21
N LYS A 45 -19.64 52.73 20.42
CA LYS A 45 -19.67 53.32 21.77
C LYS A 45 -21.01 53.88 22.20
N LYS A 46 -22.13 53.53 21.54
CA LYS A 46 -23.39 54.17 21.80
C LYS A 46 -24.54 53.27 22.31
N ASP A 47 -24.34 52.00 22.60
CA ASP A 47 -25.39 51.14 23.14
C ASP A 47 -24.89 50.28 24.31
N VAL A 48 -24.39 50.88 25.37
CA VAL A 48 -24.30 50.28 26.69
C VAL A 48 -24.51 51.38 27.75
N SER A 49 -25.77 51.69 28.05
CA SER A 49 -26.16 52.23 29.36
C SER A 49 -27.63 51.97 29.59
N ASP A 50 -27.91 51.48 30.76
CA ASP A 50 -29.19 51.33 31.48
C ASP A 50 -30.10 50.16 31.06
N ASP A 51 -30.26 49.15 31.86
CA ASP A 51 -31.14 49.10 33.04
C ASP A 51 -31.14 47.75 33.76
N GLN A 52 -31.00 47.86 35.05
CA GLN A 52 -31.72 47.19 36.15
C GLN A 52 -31.38 45.77 36.52
N GLU A 53 -30.86 45.75 37.76
CA GLU A 53 -30.93 44.70 38.75
C GLU A 53 -32.37 44.18 38.91
N ASP A 54 -32.50 42.86 38.98
CA ASP A 54 -33.40 42.26 39.96
C ASP A 54 -32.90 40.86 40.39
N SER A 55 -32.77 40.78 41.68
CA SER A 55 -32.45 39.66 42.51
C SER A 55 -33.53 38.57 42.49
N TYR A 56 -33.17 37.32 42.47
CA TYR A 56 -33.87 36.30 43.26
C TYR A 56 -32.90 35.23 43.77
N VAL A 57 -32.92 35.14 45.08
CA VAL A 57 -32.21 34.18 45.96
C VAL A 57 -33.17 33.01 46.21
N ASP A 58 -32.55 31.88 46.56
CA ASP A 58 -33.09 30.69 47.25
C ASP A 58 -33.88 29.67 46.43
N SER A 59 -33.53 28.43 46.51
CA SER A 59 -33.48 27.56 47.70
C SER A 59 -32.83 26.23 47.40
N LEU A 60 -32.04 25.78 48.33
CA LEU A 60 -31.60 24.41 48.60
C LEU A 60 -32.82 23.47 48.73
N ASP A 61 -32.67 22.21 48.28
CA ASP A 61 -33.03 21.06 49.10
C ASP A 61 -32.27 19.82 48.66
N GLU A 62 -31.54 19.29 49.64
CA GLU A 62 -30.98 17.95 49.73
C GLU A 62 -32.14 16.95 49.87
N ASP A 63 -32.01 15.77 49.29
CA ASP A 63 -32.50 14.55 49.95
C ASP A 63 -31.71 13.32 49.48
N GLU A 64 -31.01 12.76 50.43
CA GLU A 64 -30.53 11.39 50.47
C GLU A 64 -31.71 10.44 50.71
N SER A 65 -31.68 9.26 50.10
CA SER A 65 -32.13 8.03 50.77
C SER A 65 -31.63 6.78 50.10
N GLU A 66 -30.85 6.05 50.87
CA GLU A 66 -30.56 4.62 50.77
C GLU A 66 -31.88 3.80 50.82
N ASP A 67 -31.90 2.62 50.19
CA ASP A 67 -32.22 1.32 50.79
C ASP A 67 -32.23 0.20 49.75
N GLU A 68 -31.40 -0.73 49.97
CA GLU A 68 -31.38 -2.17 50.26
C GLU A 68 -32.52 -3.07 49.74
N THR A 69 -32.01 -4.23 49.22
CA THR A 69 -32.49 -5.63 49.32
C THR A 69 -33.65 -6.06 48.44
N THR A 70 -33.54 -7.11 47.68
CA THR A 70 -33.59 -8.56 47.99
C THR A 70 -33.65 -9.41 46.75
N ALA A 71 -32.86 -10.46 46.81
CA ALA A 71 -32.99 -11.86 46.38
C ALA A 71 -34.20 -12.34 45.52
N GLY A 72 -33.86 -13.17 44.53
CA GLY A 72 -34.82 -14.06 43.87
C GLY A 72 -34.13 -14.92 42.81
N SER A 73 -33.76 -16.12 43.19
CA SER A 73 -33.44 -17.34 42.46
C SER A 73 -34.30 -17.57 41.22
N ASP A 74 -33.73 -18.14 40.13
CA ASP A 74 -33.91 -19.53 39.76
C ASP A 74 -33.28 -19.86 38.38
N ASP A 75 -32.57 -20.93 38.42
CA ASP A 75 -32.39 -21.98 37.42
C ASP A 75 -32.32 -21.67 35.91
N THR A 76 -31.21 -21.98 35.29
CA THR A 76 -31.17 -22.99 34.21
C THR A 76 -29.76 -23.32 33.76
N GLU A 77 -29.47 -24.61 33.88
CA GLU A 77 -28.65 -25.51 33.04
C GLU A 77 -27.24 -25.07 32.58
N GLU A 78 -26.28 -25.49 33.35
CA GLU A 78 -24.91 -25.83 32.94
C GLU A 78 -24.91 -26.92 31.88
N THR A 79 -24.54 -26.60 30.65
CA THR A 79 -23.93 -27.59 29.75
C THR A 79 -22.43 -27.60 29.97
N ALA A 80 -21.97 -28.62 30.66
CA ALA A 80 -20.57 -28.96 30.83
C ALA A 80 -19.91 -29.23 29.48
N VAL A 81 -19.02 -28.36 29.06
CA VAL A 81 -18.00 -28.66 28.03
C VAL A 81 -16.80 -29.24 28.77
N GLU A 82 -16.63 -30.53 28.65
CA GLU A 82 -15.44 -31.28 29.07
C GLU A 82 -14.20 -30.65 28.47
N LYS A 83 -13.37 -30.05 29.33
CA LYS A 83 -11.99 -29.73 29.03
C LYS A 83 -11.17 -31.00 29.14
N SER A 84 -10.81 -31.61 28.02
CA SER A 84 -9.71 -32.57 27.98
C SER A 84 -8.40 -31.78 28.08
N ASP A 85 -7.83 -31.76 29.27
CA ASP A 85 -6.48 -31.26 29.49
C ASP A 85 -5.49 -32.14 28.73
N ALA A 86 -4.80 -31.56 27.76
CA ALA A 86 -3.71 -32.18 27.02
C ALA A 86 -2.57 -32.48 28.00
N LYS A 87 -2.28 -33.78 28.18
CA LYS A 87 -1.35 -34.33 29.18
C LYS A 87 0.13 -34.19 28.84
N TYR A 88 0.47 -33.66 27.64
CA TYR A 88 1.87 -33.50 27.23
C TYR A 88 2.09 -32.11 26.57
N ALA A 89 3.03 -31.37 27.11
CA ALA A 89 3.37 -30.01 26.66
C ALA A 89 4.34 -29.97 25.47
N SER A 90 4.97 -31.11 25.11
CA SER A 90 5.89 -31.18 23.97
C SER A 90 6.00 -32.61 23.40
N THR A 91 6.45 -32.70 22.14
CA THR A 91 6.71 -33.99 21.43
C THR A 91 7.80 -34.82 22.10
N ASN A 92 8.72 -34.20 22.83
CA ASN A 92 9.83 -34.85 23.54
C ASN A 92 9.32 -35.66 24.76
N ASP A 93 8.32 -35.12 25.47
CA ASP A 93 7.74 -35.81 26.64
C ASP A 93 6.99 -37.11 26.25
N ALA A 94 6.42 -37.14 25.04
CA ALA A 94 5.75 -38.33 24.50
C ALA A 94 6.76 -39.44 24.12
N VAL A 95 7.93 -39.05 23.58
CA VAL A 95 9.00 -40.00 23.21
C VAL A 95 9.63 -40.63 24.46
N ASP A 96 9.89 -39.82 25.51
CA ASP A 96 10.45 -40.30 26.76
C ASP A 96 9.49 -41.26 27.52
N ALA A 97 8.18 -41.04 27.39
CA ALA A 97 7.18 -41.96 27.96
C ALA A 97 7.17 -43.33 27.27
N ILE A 98 7.30 -43.35 25.95
CA ILE A 98 7.35 -44.62 25.16
C ILE A 98 8.64 -45.41 25.46
N VAL A 99 9.77 -44.70 25.58
CA VAL A 99 11.07 -45.36 25.90
C VAL A 99 11.07 -45.96 27.31
N ARG A 100 10.40 -45.33 28.28
CA ARG A 100 10.25 -45.91 29.64
C ARG A 100 9.35 -47.14 29.66
N GLU A 101 8.24 -47.12 28.92
CA GLU A 101 7.30 -48.24 28.86
C GLU A 101 7.93 -49.47 28.18
N GLU A 102 8.76 -49.29 27.13
CA GLU A 102 9.52 -50.40 26.52
C GLU A 102 10.67 -50.90 27.40
N GLY A 103 11.33 -50.00 28.16
CA GLY A 103 12.37 -50.38 29.12
C GLY A 103 11.82 -51.28 30.25
N ASP A 104 10.65 -50.95 30.78
CA ASP A 104 10.02 -51.74 31.84
C ASP A 104 9.51 -53.11 31.34
N ARG A 105 9.08 -53.22 30.07
CA ARG A 105 8.71 -54.52 29.46
C ARG A 105 9.91 -55.43 29.25
N LEU A 106 11.08 -54.90 28.93
CA LEU A 106 12.32 -55.70 28.79
C LEU A 106 12.87 -56.15 30.14
N MET A 107 12.71 -55.37 31.21
CA MET A 107 13.12 -55.76 32.57
C MET A 107 12.23 -56.87 33.14
N GLN A 108 10.92 -56.86 32.88
CA GLN A 108 9.99 -57.93 33.32
C GLN A 108 10.23 -59.27 32.62
N SER A 109 10.81 -59.29 31.40
CA SER A 109 11.12 -60.51 30.68
C SER A 109 12.41 -61.23 31.14
N GLU A 110 13.29 -60.52 31.86
CA GLU A 110 14.53 -61.12 32.40
C GLU A 110 14.34 -61.79 33.78
N ASP A 111 13.35 -61.37 34.58
CA ASP A 111 13.12 -61.92 35.91
C ASP A 111 12.37 -63.28 35.85
N ASP A 112 11.54 -63.56 34.84
CA ASP A 112 10.86 -64.83 34.66
C ASP A 112 11.77 -66.02 34.17
N ALA A 113 13.03 -65.68 33.77
CA ALA A 113 13.98 -66.66 33.26
C ALA A 113 14.87 -67.29 34.34
N ARG A 114 14.70 -66.99 35.67
CA ARG A 114 15.63 -67.43 36.72
C ARG A 114 15.14 -68.57 37.62
N GLU A 115 14.00 -69.18 37.36
CA GLU A 115 13.49 -70.26 38.23
C GLU A 115 13.32 -71.65 37.54
N HIS A 116 14.28 -72.08 36.73
CA HIS A 116 14.37 -73.50 36.41
C HIS A 116 15.81 -74.00 36.52
N ARG A 117 16.08 -74.71 37.62
CA ARG A 117 17.26 -75.46 37.93
C ARG A 117 17.35 -76.62 36.96
N PHE A 118 18.31 -76.64 36.01
CA PHE A 118 18.61 -77.78 35.16
C PHE A 118 19.92 -78.44 35.56
N ASP A 119 19.86 -79.71 35.68
CA ASP A 119 21.00 -80.65 35.80
C ASP A 119 21.90 -80.57 34.53
N PRO A 120 23.22 -80.78 34.67
CA PRO A 120 24.14 -80.64 33.58
C PRO A 120 23.97 -81.69 32.52
N PRO A 121 23.75 -81.36 31.24
CA PRO A 121 23.75 -82.36 30.18
C PRO A 121 25.18 -82.69 29.74
N LYS A 122 25.39 -83.97 29.48
CA LYS A 122 26.58 -84.53 28.92
C LYS A 122 27.08 -83.83 27.69
N GLU A 123 28.39 -83.60 27.59
CA GLU A 123 29.11 -83.00 26.46
C GLU A 123 28.62 -83.54 25.10
N LYS A 124 27.92 -82.69 24.35
CA LYS A 124 27.78 -82.81 22.90
C LYS A 124 28.80 -81.89 22.23
N THR A 125 29.68 -82.50 21.50
CA THR A 125 30.68 -81.81 20.70
C THR A 125 30.02 -80.74 19.84
N GLY A 126 30.22 -79.44 20.22
CA GLY A 126 29.52 -78.34 19.69
C GLY A 126 29.80 -78.08 18.24
N PHE A 127 28.86 -77.45 17.59
CA PHE A 127 28.84 -76.89 16.23
C PHE A 127 30.17 -76.18 15.82
N PHE A 128 30.87 -75.52 16.76
CA PHE A 128 32.20 -74.91 16.58
C PHE A 128 33.31 -75.98 16.31
N GLY A 129 33.24 -77.20 16.79
CA GLY A 129 34.18 -78.26 16.50
C GLY A 129 34.11 -78.78 15.04
N LYS A 130 32.90 -78.76 14.46
CA LYS A 130 32.69 -79.14 13.04
C LYS A 130 33.15 -78.01 12.14
N ILE A 131 32.98 -76.69 12.52
CA ILE A 131 33.47 -75.57 11.80
C ILE A 131 35.02 -75.52 11.77
N LYS A 132 35.65 -75.84 12.93
CA LYS A 132 37.15 -75.83 13.00
C LYS A 132 37.75 -76.92 12.14
N LYS A 133 37.13 -78.15 12.07
CA LYS A 133 37.57 -79.19 11.14
C LYS A 133 37.31 -78.86 9.66
N GLY A 134 36.17 -78.24 9.36
CA GLY A 134 35.88 -77.73 8.00
C GLY A 134 36.82 -76.61 7.55
N PHE A 135 37.16 -75.70 8.44
CA PHE A 135 38.13 -74.64 8.17
C PHE A 135 39.56 -75.17 7.98
N SER A 136 40.01 -76.12 8.77
CA SER A 136 41.29 -76.82 8.63
C SER A 136 41.39 -77.63 7.32
N PHE A 137 40.32 -78.35 6.94
CA PHE A 137 40.23 -79.02 5.65
C PHE A 137 40.30 -78.01 4.49
N TRP A 138 39.55 -76.90 4.55
CA TRP A 138 39.54 -75.83 3.58
C TRP A 138 40.92 -75.16 3.44
N TRP A 139 41.59 -74.90 4.56
CA TRP A 139 42.92 -74.31 4.57
C TRP A 139 44.01 -75.16 3.93
N ASN A 140 43.95 -76.47 4.13
CA ASN A 140 44.95 -77.44 3.69
C ASN A 140 44.77 -77.89 2.23
N HIS A 141 43.61 -77.76 1.63
CA HIS A 141 43.34 -78.13 0.23
C HIS A 141 43.42 -76.92 -0.72
N LYS A 142 44.62 -76.69 -1.25
CA LYS A 142 44.89 -75.53 -2.11
C LYS A 142 43.86 -75.31 -3.26
N LYS A 143 43.46 -76.43 -3.92
CA LYS A 143 42.47 -76.38 -5.00
C LYS A 143 41.09 -75.91 -4.55
N PHE A 144 40.61 -76.44 -3.37
CA PHE A 144 39.30 -76.07 -2.83
C PHE A 144 39.28 -74.66 -2.30
N ARG A 145 40.36 -74.23 -1.63
CA ARG A 145 40.52 -72.90 -1.13
C ARG A 145 40.55 -71.90 -2.30
N ASN A 146 41.32 -72.19 -3.34
CA ASN A 146 41.41 -71.32 -4.49
C ASN A 146 40.09 -71.24 -5.27
N LEU A 147 39.33 -72.34 -5.37
CA LEU A 147 38.01 -72.33 -5.96
C LEU A 147 37.02 -71.49 -5.11
N THR A 148 37.02 -71.67 -3.79
CA THR A 148 36.17 -70.88 -2.89
C THR A 148 36.52 -69.40 -2.92
N LEU A 149 37.83 -69.07 -2.91
CA LEU A 149 38.27 -67.69 -3.05
C LEU A 149 37.90 -67.08 -4.41
N LEU A 150 37.96 -67.88 -5.47
CA LEU A 150 37.51 -67.46 -6.81
C LEU A 150 36.01 -67.19 -6.83
N VAL A 151 35.19 -68.07 -6.21
CA VAL A 151 33.74 -67.87 -6.11
C VAL A 151 33.39 -66.63 -5.26
N ILE A 152 34.11 -66.46 -4.15
CA ILE A 152 33.96 -65.27 -3.32
C ILE A 152 34.37 -64.00 -4.12
N PHE A 153 35.51 -64.08 -4.81
CA PHE A 153 35.97 -62.95 -5.64
C PHE A 153 34.98 -62.63 -6.77
N LEU A 154 34.47 -63.65 -7.47
CA LEU A 154 33.44 -63.50 -8.49
C LEU A 154 32.14 -62.91 -7.90
N GLY A 155 31.73 -63.40 -6.68
CA GLY A 155 30.58 -62.88 -5.96
C GLY A 155 30.76 -61.42 -5.56
N ILE A 156 31.92 -61.05 -5.02
CA ILE A 156 32.26 -59.68 -4.68
C ILE A 156 32.32 -58.79 -5.93
N SER A 157 32.95 -59.32 -6.98
CA SER A 157 33.01 -58.61 -8.28
C SER A 157 31.60 -58.40 -8.85
N ALA A 158 30.75 -59.43 -8.82
CA ALA A 158 29.36 -59.30 -9.25
C ALA A 158 28.59 -58.30 -8.37
N ALA A 159 28.82 -58.29 -7.08
CA ALA A 159 28.21 -57.32 -6.15
C ALA A 159 28.63 -55.85 -6.43
N ILE A 160 29.88 -55.65 -6.86
CA ILE A 160 30.44 -54.33 -7.15
C ILE A 160 30.13 -53.88 -8.59
N PHE A 161 30.22 -54.79 -9.57
CA PHE A 161 30.13 -54.41 -10.98
C PHE A 161 28.73 -54.53 -11.57
N LEU A 162 27.85 -55.43 -11.05
CA LEU A 162 26.48 -55.48 -11.51
C LEU A 162 25.64 -54.35 -10.89
N PRO A 163 24.94 -53.55 -11.70
CA PRO A 163 24.19 -52.38 -11.20
C PRO A 163 23.17 -52.71 -10.11
N VAL A 164 22.47 -53.83 -10.24
CA VAL A 164 21.41 -54.24 -9.30
C VAL A 164 21.97 -54.54 -7.90
N SER A 165 23.03 -55.33 -7.84
CA SER A 165 23.68 -55.71 -6.57
C SER A 165 24.38 -54.53 -5.93
N ARG A 166 25.03 -53.67 -6.74
CA ARG A 166 25.67 -52.45 -6.28
C ARG A 166 24.69 -51.50 -5.64
N TYR A 167 23.54 -51.25 -6.27
CA TYR A 167 22.50 -50.39 -5.69
C TYR A 167 21.90 -50.98 -4.42
N PHE A 168 21.70 -52.30 -4.37
CA PHE A 168 21.24 -52.98 -3.16
C PHE A 168 22.22 -52.76 -1.99
N LEU A 169 23.51 -53.02 -2.21
CA LEU A 169 24.56 -52.85 -1.19
C LEU A 169 24.63 -51.39 -0.69
N LEU A 170 24.63 -50.40 -1.61
CA LEU A 170 24.72 -49.01 -1.26
C LEU A 170 23.49 -48.54 -0.49
N ASN A 171 22.30 -48.97 -0.90
CA ASN A 171 21.06 -48.65 -0.19
C ASN A 171 21.03 -49.29 1.23
N THR A 172 21.54 -50.51 1.39
CA THR A 172 21.65 -51.19 2.67
C THR A 172 22.68 -50.54 3.58
N ALA A 173 23.75 -50.02 3.00
CA ALA A 173 24.77 -49.19 3.69
C ALA A 173 24.27 -47.78 4.05
N GLY A 174 23.00 -47.47 3.79
CA GLY A 174 22.43 -46.16 4.11
C GLY A 174 22.75 -45.04 3.12
N VAL A 175 23.38 -45.37 1.97
CA VAL A 175 23.66 -44.33 0.95
C VAL A 175 22.35 -43.83 0.34
N ARG A 176 22.20 -42.52 0.30
CA ARG A 176 21.05 -41.83 -0.29
C ARG A 176 21.56 -40.79 -1.28
N VAL A 177 20.70 -40.46 -2.23
CA VAL A 177 21.02 -39.50 -3.30
C VAL A 177 19.98 -38.39 -3.35
N ARG A 178 20.35 -37.32 -3.99
CA ARG A 178 19.46 -36.19 -4.30
C ARG A 178 19.29 -36.07 -5.81
N THR A 179 18.16 -35.52 -6.21
CA THR A 179 17.88 -35.20 -7.60
C THR A 179 17.11 -33.90 -7.68
N SER A 180 17.29 -33.22 -8.80
CA SER A 180 16.54 -32.01 -9.10
C SER A 180 16.07 -32.03 -10.54
N LEU A 181 14.97 -31.36 -10.79
CA LEU A 181 14.43 -31.17 -12.13
C LEU A 181 13.69 -29.85 -12.21
N SER A 182 13.51 -29.35 -13.43
CA SER A 182 12.62 -28.23 -13.72
C SER A 182 11.52 -28.71 -14.67
N VAL A 183 10.28 -28.30 -14.40
CA VAL A 183 9.14 -28.58 -15.27
C VAL A 183 8.86 -27.35 -16.11
N VAL A 184 8.84 -27.56 -17.44
CA VAL A 184 8.63 -26.48 -18.40
C VAL A 184 7.52 -26.83 -19.39
N ASP A 185 6.85 -25.83 -19.93
CA ASP A 185 5.94 -26.03 -21.05
C ASP A 185 6.73 -26.39 -22.31
N SER A 186 6.32 -27.42 -23.03
CA SER A 186 7.09 -27.96 -24.17
C SER A 186 7.12 -27.04 -25.39
N HIS A 187 6.15 -26.13 -25.51
CA HIS A 187 6.02 -25.22 -26.65
C HIS A 187 6.69 -23.88 -26.39
N THR A 188 6.46 -23.34 -25.19
CA THR A 188 6.93 -21.99 -24.84
C THR A 188 8.27 -22.00 -24.08
N ASN A 189 8.69 -23.15 -23.54
CA ASN A 189 9.82 -23.31 -22.62
C ASN A 189 9.68 -22.49 -21.31
N LEU A 190 8.51 -21.93 -21.03
CA LEU A 190 8.26 -21.22 -19.78
C LEU A 190 8.17 -22.19 -18.59
N PRO A 191 8.69 -21.80 -17.41
CA PRO A 191 8.62 -22.64 -16.22
C PRO A 191 7.16 -22.81 -15.76
N LEU A 192 6.82 -24.03 -15.34
CA LEU A 192 5.50 -24.37 -14.80
C LEU A 192 5.58 -24.45 -13.27
N LYS A 193 4.97 -23.47 -12.62
CA LYS A 193 4.91 -23.31 -11.17
C LYS A 193 3.86 -24.22 -10.52
N ASN A 194 4.10 -24.58 -9.25
CA ASN A 194 3.14 -25.30 -8.38
C ASN A 194 2.70 -26.68 -8.93
N ILE A 195 3.51 -27.30 -9.79
CA ILE A 195 3.23 -28.59 -10.40
C ILE A 195 3.56 -29.70 -9.41
N PRO A 196 2.64 -30.61 -9.10
CA PRO A 196 2.93 -31.76 -8.27
C PRO A 196 3.85 -32.74 -9.03
N VAL A 197 4.98 -33.06 -8.42
CA VAL A 197 5.96 -34.01 -8.91
C VAL A 197 6.09 -35.11 -7.85
N GLU A 198 5.94 -36.36 -8.28
CA GLU A 198 6.11 -37.50 -7.41
C GLU A 198 7.32 -38.35 -7.83
N LEU A 199 8.19 -38.69 -6.90
CA LEU A 199 9.36 -39.54 -7.11
C LEU A 199 9.61 -40.44 -5.90
N GLN A 200 9.59 -41.75 -6.10
CA GLN A 200 9.74 -42.77 -5.05
C GLN A 200 8.72 -42.62 -3.87
N GLY A 201 7.50 -42.12 -4.16
CA GLY A 201 6.48 -41.88 -3.13
C GLY A 201 6.68 -40.59 -2.32
N GLN A 202 7.71 -39.81 -2.62
CA GLN A 202 7.83 -38.43 -2.16
C GLN A 202 7.12 -37.52 -3.14
N SER A 203 6.29 -36.60 -2.64
CA SER A 203 5.60 -35.61 -3.45
C SER A 203 6.11 -34.22 -3.08
N ALA A 204 6.47 -33.42 -4.08
CA ALA A 204 6.85 -32.03 -3.91
C ALA A 204 6.27 -31.18 -5.07
N ARG A 205 6.20 -29.86 -4.89
CA ARG A 205 5.70 -28.94 -5.91
C ARG A 205 6.82 -28.07 -6.44
N THR A 206 6.74 -27.73 -7.73
CA THR A 206 7.68 -26.80 -8.35
C THR A 206 7.53 -25.39 -7.79
N ASN A 207 8.66 -24.67 -7.64
CA ASN A 207 8.70 -23.26 -7.30
C ASN A 207 8.37 -22.34 -8.51
N ASP A 208 8.59 -21.04 -8.38
CA ASP A 208 8.31 -20.05 -9.43
C ASP A 208 9.15 -20.27 -10.70
N ASP A 209 10.36 -20.81 -10.58
CA ASP A 209 11.24 -21.18 -11.69
C ASP A 209 10.94 -22.59 -12.25
N GLY A 210 9.81 -23.18 -11.87
CA GLY A 210 9.48 -24.55 -12.26
C GLY A 210 10.39 -25.61 -11.64
N TYR A 211 11.25 -25.25 -10.68
CA TYR A 211 12.27 -26.11 -10.11
C TYR A 211 11.76 -26.86 -8.88
N VAL A 212 12.18 -28.12 -8.74
CA VAL A 212 11.93 -28.97 -7.58
C VAL A 212 13.13 -29.84 -7.27
N GLU A 213 13.42 -30.07 -5.99
CA GLU A 213 14.49 -30.93 -5.51
C GLU A 213 13.97 -31.98 -4.55
N PHE A 214 14.50 -33.21 -4.70
CA PHE A 214 14.21 -34.35 -3.84
C PHE A 214 15.48 -34.81 -3.15
N HIS A 215 15.35 -35.13 -1.87
CA HIS A 215 16.44 -35.57 -1.03
C HIS A 215 16.14 -36.99 -0.49
N ASN A 216 17.15 -37.68 0.01
CA ASN A 216 17.03 -38.92 0.72
C ASN A 216 16.48 -40.09 -0.14
N LEU A 217 16.73 -40.05 -1.45
CA LEU A 217 16.25 -41.08 -2.39
C LEU A 217 17.13 -42.30 -2.39
N ARG A 218 16.54 -43.47 -2.68
CA ARG A 218 17.26 -44.73 -2.89
C ARG A 218 17.84 -44.77 -4.30
N LEU A 219 19.01 -45.40 -4.43
CA LEU A 219 19.60 -45.67 -5.72
C LEU A 219 18.83 -46.76 -6.48
N GLY A 220 18.86 -46.68 -7.81
CA GLY A 220 18.23 -47.65 -8.68
C GLY A 220 17.02 -47.10 -9.42
N LYS A 221 16.16 -48.02 -9.88
CA LYS A 221 14.97 -47.68 -10.65
C LYS A 221 13.98 -46.87 -9.80
N SER A 222 13.53 -45.77 -10.31
CA SER A 222 12.60 -44.83 -9.66
C SER A 222 11.53 -44.39 -10.64
N ARG A 223 10.28 -44.37 -10.24
CA ARG A 223 9.16 -43.88 -11.04
C ARG A 223 9.03 -42.39 -10.80
N LEU A 224 9.07 -41.62 -11.88
CA LEU A 224 8.78 -40.16 -11.90
C LEU A 224 7.39 -39.98 -12.47
N VAL A 225 6.53 -39.28 -11.73
CA VAL A 225 5.20 -38.89 -12.16
C VAL A 225 5.07 -37.37 -12.05
N ILE A 226 4.65 -36.72 -13.12
CA ILE A 226 4.35 -35.30 -13.17
C ILE A 226 2.97 -35.14 -13.81
N GLN A 227 2.07 -34.48 -13.08
CA GLN A 227 0.69 -34.29 -13.53
C GLN A 227 0.29 -32.82 -13.39
N LYS A 228 -0.31 -32.29 -14.44
CA LYS A 228 -0.96 -31.00 -14.46
C LYS A 228 -2.22 -31.10 -15.32
N LEU A 229 -3.31 -30.49 -14.85
CA LEU A 229 -4.53 -30.38 -15.62
C LEU A 229 -4.22 -29.72 -16.98
N VAL A 230 -4.87 -30.19 -18.03
CA VAL A 230 -4.71 -29.74 -19.43
C VAL A 230 -3.30 -29.86 -20.02
N TYR A 231 -2.48 -30.74 -19.41
CA TYR A 231 -1.17 -31.14 -19.94
C TYR A 231 -1.06 -32.67 -20.00
N ALA A 232 -0.32 -33.16 -20.97
CA ALA A 232 0.03 -34.58 -21.04
C ALA A 232 0.89 -34.94 -19.81
N HIS A 233 0.47 -35.94 -19.06
CA HIS A 233 1.22 -36.38 -17.88
C HIS A 233 2.50 -37.12 -18.25
N ILE A 234 3.52 -36.98 -17.43
CA ILE A 234 4.75 -37.78 -17.51
C ILE A 234 4.64 -38.91 -16.47
N ASP A 235 4.75 -40.14 -16.92
CA ASP A 235 4.90 -41.32 -16.09
C ASP A 235 6.00 -42.22 -16.66
N ARG A 236 7.18 -42.13 -16.10
CA ARG A 236 8.34 -42.90 -16.60
C ARG A 236 9.24 -43.38 -15.49
N THR A 237 9.92 -44.49 -15.78
CA THR A 237 10.94 -45.02 -14.90
C THR A 237 12.32 -44.50 -15.31
N LEU A 238 13.04 -43.96 -14.34
CA LEU A 238 14.42 -43.52 -14.47
C LEU A 238 15.33 -44.26 -13.47
N THR A 239 16.63 -44.15 -13.64
CA THR A 239 17.60 -44.77 -12.76
C THR A 239 18.43 -43.71 -12.06
N LEU A 240 18.36 -43.67 -10.73
CA LEU A 240 19.18 -42.80 -9.89
C LEU A 240 20.52 -43.49 -9.58
N GLY A 241 21.61 -42.86 -10.03
CA GLY A 241 22.98 -43.31 -9.78
C GLY A 241 23.55 -42.77 -8.47
N TRP A 242 24.79 -43.12 -8.18
CA TRP A 242 25.48 -42.54 -7.03
C TRP A 242 25.89 -41.07 -7.33
N GLY A 243 25.68 -40.20 -6.34
CA GLY A 243 25.98 -38.76 -6.44
C GLY A 243 24.77 -37.92 -6.76
N SER A 244 24.99 -36.77 -7.40
CA SER A 244 23.95 -35.88 -7.89
C SER A 244 23.33 -36.41 -9.17
N ASN A 245 22.00 -36.37 -9.28
CA ASN A 245 21.26 -36.84 -10.45
C ASN A 245 20.37 -35.72 -11.02
N PRO A 246 20.95 -34.67 -11.65
CA PRO A 246 20.14 -33.62 -12.26
C PRO A 246 19.36 -34.22 -13.44
N LEU A 247 18.03 -34.14 -13.39
CA LEU A 247 17.16 -34.66 -14.44
C LEU A 247 16.91 -33.61 -15.55
N GLY A 248 17.36 -32.35 -15.33
CA GLY A 248 17.16 -31.27 -16.29
C GLY A 248 15.71 -30.88 -16.48
N ASN A 249 15.42 -30.23 -17.59
CA ASN A 249 14.09 -29.78 -17.95
C ASN A 249 13.21 -30.97 -18.34
N GLN A 250 12.00 -31.00 -17.78
CA GLN A 250 10.95 -31.97 -18.08
C GLN A 250 9.85 -31.25 -18.84
N PRO A 251 9.82 -31.33 -20.19
CA PRO A 251 8.80 -30.64 -20.96
C PRO A 251 7.45 -31.34 -20.85
N LEU A 252 6.41 -30.59 -20.48
CA LEU A 252 5.02 -31.02 -20.49
C LEU A 252 4.35 -30.45 -21.75
N ALA A 253 3.74 -31.31 -22.55
CA ALA A 253 2.96 -30.91 -23.71
C ALA A 253 1.54 -30.49 -23.27
N ALA A 254 1.15 -29.27 -23.62
CA ALA A 254 -0.22 -28.82 -23.41
C ALA A 254 -1.19 -29.65 -24.25
N THR A 255 -2.30 -30.07 -23.66
CA THR A 255 -3.43 -30.76 -24.32
C THR A 255 -4.61 -29.85 -24.58
N GLY A 256 -4.63 -28.67 -23.95
CA GLY A 256 -5.60 -27.60 -24.14
C GLY A 256 -5.12 -26.52 -25.12
N THR A 257 -5.97 -25.52 -25.32
CA THR A 257 -5.65 -24.32 -26.12
C THR A 257 -4.81 -23.35 -25.31
N GLN A 258 -3.68 -22.92 -25.88
CA GLN A 258 -2.81 -21.93 -25.25
C GLN A 258 -3.12 -20.53 -25.73
N PHE A 259 -3.23 -19.60 -24.79
CA PHE A 259 -3.41 -18.18 -25.02
C PHE A 259 -2.20 -17.44 -24.48
N THR A 260 -1.60 -16.58 -25.30
CA THR A 260 -0.55 -15.67 -24.87
C THR A 260 -1.16 -14.33 -24.49
N PHE A 261 -0.90 -13.87 -23.27
CA PHE A 261 -1.23 -12.52 -22.84
C PHE A 261 0.05 -11.69 -22.74
N VAL A 262 -0.07 -10.42 -23.10
CA VAL A 262 0.97 -9.42 -22.86
C VAL A 262 0.34 -8.34 -21.98
N LEU A 263 0.76 -8.31 -20.72
CA LEU A 263 0.26 -7.37 -19.72
C LEU A 263 1.13 -6.14 -19.71
N SER A 264 0.51 -4.98 -19.82
CA SER A 264 1.22 -3.71 -19.74
C SER A 264 0.45 -2.68 -18.93
N ASP A 265 1.16 -1.75 -18.31
CA ASP A 265 0.56 -0.57 -17.69
C ASP A 265 -0.17 0.28 -18.74
N TRP A 266 -1.39 0.69 -18.42
CA TRP A 266 -2.25 1.45 -19.33
C TRP A 266 -1.64 2.80 -19.71
N LEU A 267 -1.00 3.47 -18.76
CA LEU A 267 -0.54 4.84 -18.95
C LEU A 267 0.85 4.90 -19.59
N GLY A 268 1.78 4.07 -19.11
CA GLY A 268 3.18 4.09 -19.55
C GLY A 268 3.53 3.01 -20.56
N GLY A 269 2.62 2.05 -20.82
CA GLY A 269 2.86 0.92 -21.72
C GLY A 269 3.97 -0.02 -21.23
N LYS A 270 4.44 0.14 -19.98
CA LYS A 270 5.48 -0.73 -19.41
C LYS A 270 4.95 -2.12 -19.16
N PRO A 271 5.74 -3.17 -19.47
CA PRO A 271 5.34 -4.54 -19.15
C PRO A 271 5.17 -4.73 -17.64
N LEU A 272 4.19 -5.54 -17.25
CA LEU A 272 3.87 -5.86 -15.86
C LEU A 272 4.32 -7.27 -15.51
N GLU A 273 5.36 -7.38 -14.69
CA GLU A 273 5.85 -8.63 -14.10
C GLU A 273 4.93 -9.09 -12.95
N GLY A 274 4.68 -10.40 -12.86
CA GLY A 274 3.92 -11.00 -11.75
C GLY A 274 2.41 -10.85 -11.83
N GLY A 275 1.89 -10.22 -12.90
CA GLY A 275 0.45 -10.19 -13.16
C GLY A 275 -0.11 -11.59 -13.36
N GLU A 276 -1.29 -11.86 -12.81
CA GLU A 276 -1.91 -13.18 -12.78
C GLU A 276 -3.08 -13.24 -13.77
N VAL A 277 -3.09 -14.29 -14.59
CA VAL A 277 -4.19 -14.60 -15.51
C VAL A 277 -4.82 -15.92 -15.10
N THR A 278 -6.13 -15.92 -14.88
CA THR A 278 -6.90 -17.06 -14.38
C THR A 278 -8.04 -17.39 -15.32
N SER A 279 -8.30 -18.67 -15.59
CA SER A 279 -9.53 -19.16 -16.23
C SER A 279 -9.92 -20.49 -15.60
N GLY A 280 -11.02 -20.52 -14.87
CA GLY A 280 -11.40 -21.68 -14.06
C GLY A 280 -10.35 -21.97 -12.98
N GLU A 281 -9.78 -23.19 -13.03
CA GLU A 281 -8.71 -23.61 -12.11
C GLU A 281 -7.29 -23.32 -12.62
N ASP A 282 -7.18 -22.91 -13.89
CA ASP A 282 -5.89 -22.61 -14.49
C ASP A 282 -5.42 -21.19 -14.14
N VAL A 283 -4.17 -21.10 -13.67
CA VAL A 283 -3.54 -19.85 -13.25
C VAL A 283 -2.13 -19.77 -13.84
N ALA A 284 -1.79 -18.63 -14.39
CA ALA A 284 -0.44 -18.33 -14.87
C ALA A 284 -0.02 -16.91 -14.50
N LYS A 285 1.30 -16.67 -14.35
CA LYS A 285 1.86 -15.34 -14.01
C LYS A 285 2.74 -14.82 -15.12
N SER A 286 2.72 -13.50 -15.32
CA SER A 286 3.54 -12.84 -16.32
C SER A 286 5.01 -12.76 -15.89
N ASP A 287 5.88 -12.84 -16.87
CA ASP A 287 7.33 -12.64 -16.76
C ASP A 287 7.72 -11.14 -16.78
N LYS A 288 9.02 -10.85 -16.82
CA LYS A 288 9.56 -9.48 -16.84
C LYS A 288 9.17 -8.68 -18.08
N GLU A 289 8.89 -9.36 -19.17
CA GLU A 289 8.41 -8.80 -20.42
C GLU A 289 6.88 -8.64 -20.44
N GLY A 290 6.20 -8.95 -19.31
CA GLY A 290 4.75 -8.91 -19.18
C GLY A 290 4.04 -10.06 -19.88
N LYS A 291 4.78 -11.04 -20.40
CA LYS A 291 4.23 -12.15 -21.15
C LYS A 291 3.80 -13.27 -20.22
N VAL A 292 2.62 -13.84 -20.46
CA VAL A 292 2.08 -14.99 -19.75
C VAL A 292 1.36 -15.92 -20.73
N VAL A 293 1.53 -17.23 -20.56
CA VAL A 293 0.82 -18.23 -21.35
C VAL A 293 -0.12 -19.01 -20.43
N LEU A 294 -1.41 -18.92 -20.72
CA LEU A 294 -2.47 -19.66 -20.06
C LEU A 294 -2.92 -20.82 -20.95
N THR A 295 -3.00 -22.02 -20.40
CA THR A 295 -3.51 -23.20 -21.09
C THR A 295 -4.91 -23.51 -20.58
N VAL A 296 -5.90 -23.52 -21.44
CA VAL A 296 -7.32 -23.75 -21.12
C VAL A 296 -7.77 -25.04 -21.77
N GLY A 297 -8.46 -25.90 -21.00
CA GLY A 297 -8.87 -27.23 -21.46
C GLY A 297 -9.96 -27.20 -22.51
N GLU A 298 -11.13 -26.73 -22.16
CA GLU A 298 -12.29 -26.66 -23.03
C GLU A 298 -12.70 -25.20 -23.22
N LEU A 299 -12.86 -24.82 -24.47
CA LEU A 299 -13.36 -23.50 -24.84
C LEU A 299 -14.83 -23.58 -25.16
N ASN A 300 -15.62 -22.71 -24.58
CA ASN A 300 -17.00 -22.43 -24.97
C ASN A 300 -17.15 -20.91 -25.25
N GLU A 301 -18.31 -20.50 -25.74
CA GLU A 301 -18.57 -19.10 -26.11
C GLU A 301 -18.48 -18.13 -24.91
N ASP A 302 -18.58 -18.63 -23.67
CA ASP A 302 -18.57 -17.86 -22.44
C ASP A 302 -17.24 -18.00 -21.67
N THR A 303 -16.23 -18.65 -22.25
CA THR A 303 -14.93 -18.79 -21.57
C THR A 303 -14.24 -17.44 -21.46
N GLU A 304 -13.98 -17.02 -20.22
CA GLU A 304 -13.31 -15.76 -19.89
C GLU A 304 -12.03 -16.03 -19.10
N ALA A 305 -11.02 -15.20 -19.32
CA ALA A 305 -9.88 -15.06 -18.44
C ALA A 305 -10.03 -13.80 -17.59
N THR A 306 -9.70 -13.92 -16.32
CA THR A 306 -9.57 -12.80 -15.37
C THR A 306 -8.10 -12.45 -15.25
N VAL A 307 -7.78 -11.19 -15.48
CA VAL A 307 -6.41 -10.65 -15.39
C VAL A 307 -6.33 -9.73 -14.17
N SER A 308 -5.42 -9.99 -13.26
CA SER A 308 -5.20 -9.19 -12.04
C SER A 308 -3.72 -8.89 -11.82
N ALA A 309 -3.43 -7.73 -11.26
CA ALA A 309 -2.09 -7.34 -10.81
C ALA A 309 -2.22 -6.42 -9.60
N ASP A 310 -1.21 -6.39 -8.74
CA ASP A 310 -1.20 -5.52 -7.56
C ASP A 310 -1.37 -4.05 -7.95
N SER A 311 -2.30 -3.36 -7.26
CA SER A 311 -2.63 -1.95 -7.50
C SER A 311 -3.30 -1.64 -8.84
N TYR A 312 -3.72 -2.67 -9.60
CA TYR A 312 -4.45 -2.52 -10.84
C TYR A 312 -5.88 -3.05 -10.73
N ARG A 313 -6.77 -2.49 -11.55
CA ARG A 313 -8.13 -2.98 -11.72
C ARG A 313 -8.10 -4.36 -12.40
N THR A 314 -8.94 -5.26 -11.89
CA THR A 314 -9.12 -6.57 -12.52
C THR A 314 -9.82 -6.41 -13.87
N GLU A 315 -9.23 -6.97 -14.93
CA GLU A 315 -9.78 -6.96 -16.26
C GLU A 315 -10.31 -8.36 -16.64
N LYS A 316 -11.37 -8.41 -17.47
CA LYS A 316 -11.93 -9.64 -18.00
C LYS A 316 -11.73 -9.69 -19.51
N VAL A 317 -11.24 -10.81 -19.99
CA VAL A 317 -10.94 -11.04 -21.41
C VAL A 317 -11.67 -12.28 -21.89
N LYS A 318 -12.53 -12.15 -22.90
CA LYS A 318 -13.17 -13.29 -23.56
C LYS A 318 -12.14 -14.07 -24.37
N LEU A 319 -12.11 -15.38 -24.19
CA LEU A 319 -11.21 -16.27 -24.89
C LEU A 319 -11.91 -16.85 -26.13
N SER A 320 -11.29 -16.69 -27.28
CA SER A 320 -11.77 -17.33 -28.51
C SER A 320 -10.61 -18.00 -29.24
N ALA A 321 -10.85 -19.13 -29.84
CA ALA A 321 -9.85 -19.90 -30.59
C ALA A 321 -9.21 -19.12 -31.78
N VAL A 322 -9.84 -18.04 -32.21
CA VAL A 322 -9.38 -17.20 -33.33
C VAL A 322 -8.31 -16.18 -32.89
N SER A 323 -8.27 -15.83 -31.60
CA SER A 323 -7.37 -14.80 -31.06
C SER A 323 -6.42 -15.40 -30.03
N ALA A 324 -5.31 -15.97 -30.50
CA ALA A 324 -4.32 -16.60 -29.62
C ALA A 324 -3.52 -15.59 -28.78
N ASP A 325 -3.26 -14.39 -29.32
CA ASP A 325 -2.48 -13.34 -28.65
C ASP A 325 -3.39 -12.23 -28.11
N GLN A 326 -3.35 -11.99 -26.81
CA GLN A 326 -4.16 -11.00 -26.09
C GLN A 326 -3.25 -9.90 -25.52
N LYS A 327 -3.46 -8.66 -25.95
CA LYS A 327 -2.83 -7.51 -25.28
C LYS A 327 -3.78 -6.96 -24.25
N VAL A 328 -3.37 -6.96 -22.98
CA VAL A 328 -4.17 -6.43 -21.86
C VAL A 328 -3.44 -5.25 -21.24
N THR A 329 -4.08 -4.09 -21.35
CA THR A 329 -3.60 -2.88 -20.67
C THR A 329 -4.29 -2.77 -19.33
N MET A 330 -3.50 -2.82 -18.26
CA MET A 330 -3.96 -2.80 -16.87
C MET A 330 -4.10 -1.37 -16.38
N VAL A 331 -5.29 -1.03 -15.91
CA VAL A 331 -5.61 0.31 -15.41
C VAL A 331 -5.39 0.35 -13.89
N PRO A 332 -4.72 1.38 -13.33
CA PRO A 332 -4.59 1.53 -11.88
C PRO A 332 -5.94 1.45 -11.15
N ALA A 333 -6.00 0.71 -10.05
CA ALA A 333 -7.24 0.46 -9.31
C ALA A 333 -7.76 1.66 -8.52
N LYS A 334 -6.88 2.64 -8.23
CA LYS A 334 -7.25 3.81 -7.44
C LYS A 334 -8.30 4.64 -8.16
N LYS A 335 -9.42 4.89 -7.48
CA LYS A 335 -10.48 5.75 -8.00
C LYS A 335 -10.08 7.22 -7.87
N HIS A 336 -10.40 8.00 -8.89
CA HIS A 336 -10.37 9.44 -8.82
C HIS A 336 -11.67 9.98 -8.22
N LEU A 337 -11.55 10.95 -7.31
CA LEU A 337 -12.68 11.58 -6.63
C LEU A 337 -12.77 13.05 -7.03
N PHE A 338 -13.94 13.51 -7.38
CA PHE A 338 -14.18 14.91 -7.66
C PHE A 338 -15.62 15.33 -7.29
N VAL A 339 -15.77 16.61 -6.96
CA VAL A 339 -17.08 17.20 -6.69
C VAL A 339 -17.56 17.90 -7.95
N SER A 340 -18.81 17.72 -8.33
CA SER A 340 -19.42 18.41 -9.46
C SER A 340 -20.85 18.79 -9.15
N ASN A 341 -21.28 19.95 -9.63
CA ASN A 341 -22.67 20.41 -9.56
C ASN A 341 -23.35 20.40 -10.93
N ARG A 342 -22.92 19.53 -11.85
CA ARG A 342 -23.44 19.42 -13.21
C ARG A 342 -24.95 19.26 -13.27
N ASP A 343 -25.51 18.59 -12.26
CA ASP A 343 -26.95 18.33 -12.11
C ASP A 343 -27.66 19.31 -11.17
N GLY A 344 -27.02 20.44 -10.86
CA GLY A 344 -27.54 21.50 -10.00
C GLY A 344 -27.29 21.29 -8.49
N HIS A 345 -26.65 20.19 -8.12
CA HIS A 345 -26.30 19.81 -6.75
C HIS A 345 -24.84 19.39 -6.66
N TYR A 346 -24.20 19.60 -5.50
CA TYR A 346 -22.80 19.22 -5.29
C TYR A 346 -22.69 17.74 -4.92
N ASP A 347 -22.72 16.87 -5.91
CA ASP A 347 -22.46 15.44 -5.72
C ASP A 347 -20.96 15.15 -5.70
N LEU A 348 -20.56 14.18 -4.87
CA LEU A 348 -19.22 13.61 -4.92
C LEU A 348 -19.23 12.40 -5.84
N TYR A 349 -18.42 12.44 -6.87
CA TYR A 349 -18.27 11.39 -7.88
C TYR A 349 -17.00 10.59 -7.64
N LYS A 350 -17.01 9.33 -8.05
CA LYS A 350 -15.83 8.50 -8.25
C LYS A 350 -15.80 7.98 -9.68
N ILE A 351 -14.61 7.85 -10.24
CA ILE A 351 -14.37 7.41 -11.60
C ILE A 351 -13.07 6.63 -11.66
N ASP A 352 -12.95 5.66 -12.58
CA ASP A 352 -11.66 5.05 -12.86
C ASP A 352 -10.74 6.06 -13.53
N VAL A 353 -9.44 5.91 -13.32
CA VAL A 353 -8.45 6.86 -13.84
C VAL A 353 -8.36 6.86 -15.38
N ASP A 354 -8.95 5.86 -16.06
CA ASP A 354 -9.12 5.80 -17.52
C ASP A 354 -10.40 6.51 -18.01
N GLY A 355 -11.12 7.19 -17.15
CA GLY A 355 -12.34 7.91 -17.46
C GLY A 355 -13.58 7.02 -17.58
N LYS A 356 -13.50 5.76 -17.17
CA LYS A 356 -14.63 4.83 -17.20
C LYS A 356 -15.23 4.63 -15.81
N ASN A 357 -16.42 4.00 -15.80
CA ASN A 357 -17.12 3.60 -14.56
C ASN A 357 -17.34 4.78 -13.61
N GLU A 358 -17.73 5.94 -14.18
CA GLU A 358 -18.14 7.10 -13.38
C GLU A 358 -19.45 6.81 -12.66
N GLU A 359 -19.48 7.09 -11.36
CA GLU A 359 -20.67 6.94 -10.54
C GLU A 359 -20.71 7.97 -9.40
N ILE A 360 -21.90 8.30 -8.94
CA ILE A 360 -22.07 9.14 -7.75
C ILE A 360 -21.68 8.29 -6.53
N LEU A 361 -20.62 8.70 -5.83
CA LEU A 361 -20.19 8.07 -4.59
C LEU A 361 -21.02 8.52 -3.41
N LEU A 362 -21.25 9.84 -3.30
CA LEU A 362 -22.05 10.44 -2.24
C LEU A 362 -22.94 11.53 -2.80
N LYS A 363 -24.24 11.27 -2.76
CA LYS A 363 -25.24 12.20 -3.27
C LYS A 363 -25.35 13.43 -2.36
N SER A 364 -25.51 14.61 -2.96
CA SER A 364 -25.83 15.85 -2.27
C SER A 364 -27.08 15.71 -1.41
N SER A 365 -27.10 16.37 -0.28
CA SER A 365 -28.29 16.50 0.55
C SER A 365 -29.25 17.60 0.05
N GLY A 366 -28.80 18.43 -0.90
CA GLY A 366 -29.51 19.63 -1.35
C GLY A 366 -29.41 20.83 -0.39
N LYS A 367 -28.62 20.69 0.68
CA LYS A 367 -28.42 21.77 1.68
C LYS A 367 -27.03 22.39 1.59
N GLU A 368 -26.17 21.85 0.75
CA GLU A 368 -24.83 22.38 0.52
C GLU A 368 -24.93 23.83 0.00
N ARG A 369 -24.30 24.76 0.72
CA ARG A 369 -24.23 26.17 0.33
C ARG A 369 -22.88 26.56 -0.25
N GLU A 370 -21.87 25.75 0.02
CA GLU A 370 -20.50 25.92 -0.44
C GLU A 370 -20.04 24.69 -1.19
N ILE A 371 -19.02 24.83 -2.02
CA ILE A 371 -18.40 23.72 -2.72
C ILE A 371 -17.75 22.81 -1.68
N PRO A 372 -18.18 21.54 -1.58
CA PRO A 372 -17.53 20.61 -0.67
C PRO A 372 -16.06 20.40 -1.00
N HIS A 373 -15.24 20.21 0.02
CA HIS A 373 -13.84 19.89 -0.13
C HIS A 373 -13.60 18.40 0.10
N VAL A 374 -12.91 17.75 -0.83
CA VAL A 374 -12.55 16.32 -0.74
C VAL A 374 -11.04 16.14 -0.76
N GLN A 375 -10.53 15.36 0.19
CA GLN A 375 -9.11 14.99 0.25
C GLN A 375 -8.98 13.47 0.38
N PRO A 376 -8.64 12.77 -0.71
CA PRO A 376 -8.41 11.33 -0.68
C PRO A 376 -7.29 10.96 0.29
N HIS A 377 -7.42 9.80 0.94
CA HIS A 377 -6.33 9.23 1.71
C HIS A 377 -5.21 8.75 0.76
N PRO A 378 -3.93 8.96 1.09
CA PRO A 378 -2.82 8.60 0.20
C PRO A 378 -2.79 7.12 -0.22
N SER A 379 -3.11 6.19 0.72
CA SER A 379 -2.94 4.75 0.52
C SER A 379 -4.18 3.88 0.77
N ARG A 380 -5.33 4.47 1.18
CA ARG A 380 -6.56 3.72 1.49
C ARG A 380 -7.73 4.19 0.63
N ASP A 381 -8.73 3.34 0.48
CA ASP A 381 -9.97 3.64 -0.26
C ASP A 381 -10.97 4.42 0.63
N ILE A 382 -10.49 5.53 1.21
CA ILE A 382 -11.29 6.48 2.00
C ILE A 382 -10.91 7.92 1.64
N ALA A 383 -11.77 8.86 1.96
CA ALA A 383 -11.50 10.29 1.82
C ALA A 383 -12.05 11.09 3.00
N ALA A 384 -11.36 12.18 3.34
CA ALA A 384 -11.92 13.24 4.16
C ALA A 384 -12.79 14.15 3.29
N TYR A 385 -13.96 14.49 3.77
CA TYR A 385 -14.95 15.28 3.05
C TYR A 385 -15.54 16.35 3.96
N ILE A 386 -15.32 17.63 3.61
CA ILE A 386 -15.94 18.76 4.31
C ILE A 386 -17.14 19.21 3.50
N SER A 387 -18.27 19.36 4.16
CA SER A 387 -19.50 19.79 3.50
C SER A 387 -20.49 20.39 4.51
N THR A 388 -21.26 21.36 4.04
CA THR A 388 -22.39 21.94 4.78
C THR A 388 -23.68 21.14 4.62
N ARG A 389 -23.58 19.85 4.19
CA ARG A 389 -24.70 18.97 3.81
C ARG A 389 -25.74 18.73 4.91
N ASP A 390 -25.37 18.85 6.17
CA ASP A 390 -26.33 18.70 7.28
C ASP A 390 -27.29 19.89 7.36
N GLY A 391 -26.90 21.06 6.83
CA GLY A 391 -27.70 22.26 6.80
C GLY A 391 -27.96 22.85 8.19
N GLU A 392 -27.16 22.45 9.18
CA GLU A 392 -27.21 22.97 10.54
C GLU A 392 -26.67 24.39 10.57
N VAL A 393 -27.28 25.27 11.35
CA VAL A 393 -26.85 26.67 11.52
C VAL A 393 -26.69 26.99 13.01
N ASN A 394 -25.76 27.89 13.32
CA ASN A 394 -25.60 28.43 14.66
C ASN A 394 -26.71 29.48 14.99
N SER A 395 -26.71 29.99 16.22
CA SER A 395 -27.66 31.00 16.69
C SER A 395 -27.63 32.31 15.88
N SER A 396 -26.51 32.60 15.20
CA SER A 396 -26.33 33.77 14.32
C SER A 396 -26.66 33.50 12.86
N GLY A 397 -27.14 32.29 12.53
CA GLY A 397 -27.51 31.90 11.16
C GLY A 397 -26.34 31.44 10.25
N PHE A 398 -25.11 31.33 10.77
CA PHE A 398 -23.99 30.76 10.02
C PHE A 398 -24.13 29.24 9.92
N ILE A 399 -23.89 28.71 8.73
CA ILE A 399 -23.96 27.27 8.48
C ILE A 399 -22.69 26.58 9.00
N PHE A 400 -22.88 25.40 9.58
CA PHE A 400 -21.75 24.60 10.07
C PHE A 400 -21.13 23.73 8.99
N ASP A 401 -19.80 23.60 9.06
CA ASP A 401 -19.06 22.56 8.39
C ASP A 401 -19.23 21.22 9.11
N GLY A 402 -19.54 20.18 8.36
CA GLY A 402 -19.37 18.79 8.77
C GLY A 402 -18.12 18.21 8.15
N LEU A 403 -17.29 17.55 8.96
CA LEU A 403 -16.17 16.75 8.48
C LEU A 403 -16.55 15.27 8.52
N PHE A 404 -16.45 14.62 7.39
CA PHE A 404 -16.84 13.23 7.20
C PHE A 404 -15.66 12.39 6.73
N ILE A 405 -15.63 11.13 7.13
CA ILE A 405 -14.83 10.08 6.47
C ILE A 405 -15.76 9.32 5.55
N VAL A 406 -15.42 9.25 4.28
CA VAL A 406 -16.19 8.57 3.23
C VAL A 406 -15.43 7.34 2.76
N ASP A 407 -16.08 6.18 2.77
CA ASP A 407 -15.56 4.96 2.15
C ASP A 407 -15.76 5.04 0.63
N VAL A 408 -14.66 4.92 -0.13
CA VAL A 408 -14.68 5.10 -1.60
C VAL A 408 -15.35 3.93 -2.33
N LYS A 409 -15.41 2.74 -1.70
CA LYS A 409 -16.04 1.57 -2.31
C LYS A 409 -17.56 1.65 -2.15
N THR A 410 -18.02 1.90 -0.92
CA THR A 410 -19.45 1.81 -0.57
C THR A 410 -20.19 3.13 -0.64
N GLY A 411 -19.50 4.28 -0.53
CA GLY A 411 -20.11 5.60 -0.37
C GLY A 411 -20.62 5.87 1.05
N GLU A 412 -20.43 4.95 1.98
CA GLU A 412 -20.77 5.18 3.38
C GLU A 412 -19.98 6.35 3.93
N SER A 413 -20.66 7.27 4.61
CA SER A 413 -20.03 8.44 5.19
C SER A 413 -20.32 8.54 6.69
N LYS A 414 -19.27 8.80 7.47
CA LYS A 414 -19.36 9.00 8.92
C LYS A 414 -18.89 10.40 9.29
N ARG A 415 -19.77 11.21 9.91
CA ARG A 415 -19.38 12.51 10.46
C ARG A 415 -18.48 12.32 11.69
N ILE A 416 -17.29 12.91 11.66
CA ILE A 416 -16.30 12.87 12.74
C ILE A 416 -16.17 14.20 13.49
N ALA A 417 -16.54 15.30 12.85
CA ALA A 417 -16.58 16.62 13.47
C ALA A 417 -17.67 17.50 12.86
N ARG A 418 -18.10 18.50 13.64
CA ARG A 418 -18.93 19.63 13.24
C ARG A 418 -18.33 20.88 13.85
N SER A 419 -18.29 21.97 13.12
CA SER A 419 -17.69 23.22 13.57
C SER A 419 -18.22 24.40 12.76
N GLU A 420 -18.08 25.63 13.27
CA GLU A 420 -18.36 26.85 12.50
C GLU A 420 -17.50 26.94 11.24
N GLN A 421 -16.26 26.46 11.32
CA GLN A 421 -15.34 26.33 10.19
C GLN A 421 -14.35 25.20 10.43
N ILE A 422 -14.07 24.42 9.40
CA ILE A 422 -13.08 23.33 9.45
C ILE A 422 -12.07 23.54 8.32
N GLN A 423 -10.79 23.44 8.67
CA GLN A 423 -9.67 23.46 7.71
C GLN A 423 -8.87 22.16 7.84
N LEU A 424 -8.71 21.42 6.75
CA LEU A 424 -7.82 20.24 6.72
C LEU A 424 -6.36 20.72 6.66
N LEU A 425 -5.52 20.10 7.49
CA LEU A 425 -4.06 20.22 7.38
C LEU A 425 -3.46 19.04 6.61
N GLY A 426 -4.13 17.89 6.60
CA GLY A 426 -3.73 16.72 5.81
C GLY A 426 -3.75 15.41 6.58
N TRP A 427 -3.19 14.39 5.93
CA TRP A 427 -3.04 13.04 6.47
C TRP A 427 -1.61 12.77 6.91
N ASP A 428 -1.43 12.27 8.13
CA ASP A 428 -0.22 11.58 8.57
C ASP A 428 -0.55 10.11 8.78
N LYS A 429 -0.23 9.27 7.82
CA LYS A 429 -0.64 7.85 7.80
C LYS A 429 -2.15 7.75 7.99
N ASP A 430 -2.60 7.06 9.03
CA ASP A 430 -4.01 6.86 9.38
C ASP A 430 -4.61 7.98 10.27
N LYS A 431 -3.92 9.10 10.44
CA LYS A 431 -4.38 10.24 11.22
C LYS A 431 -4.72 11.44 10.35
N LEU A 432 -5.98 11.87 10.41
CA LEU A 432 -6.42 13.12 9.78
C LEU A 432 -6.20 14.27 10.74
N VAL A 433 -5.48 15.30 10.29
CA VAL A 433 -5.22 16.52 11.06
C VAL A 433 -6.03 17.67 10.51
N TYR A 434 -6.71 18.39 11.40
CA TYR A 434 -7.55 19.52 11.02
C TYR A 434 -7.65 20.58 12.11
N ILE A 435 -8.00 21.79 11.71
CA ILE A 435 -8.37 22.90 12.60
C ILE A 435 -9.88 23.01 12.62
N ALA A 436 -10.44 23.29 13.79
CA ALA A 436 -11.87 23.56 13.95
C ALA A 436 -12.11 24.78 14.86
N ILE A 437 -13.10 25.60 14.52
CA ILE A 437 -13.57 26.72 15.34
C ILE A 437 -14.67 26.20 16.27
N VAL A 438 -14.46 26.32 17.58
CA VAL A 438 -15.41 25.83 18.58
C VAL A 438 -16.63 26.73 18.65
N GLU A 439 -17.81 26.13 18.50
CA GLU A 439 -19.10 26.83 18.52
C GLU A 439 -19.30 27.60 19.83
N GLY A 440 -19.84 28.82 19.72
CA GLY A 440 -20.23 29.64 20.86
C GLY A 440 -19.07 30.23 21.66
N VAL A 441 -17.82 30.00 21.24
CA VAL A 441 -16.63 30.55 21.89
C VAL A 441 -16.24 31.86 21.23
N SER A 442 -16.13 32.93 22.02
CA SER A 442 -15.79 34.27 21.51
C SER A 442 -14.41 34.36 20.85
N ALA A 443 -14.23 35.29 19.93
CA ALA A 443 -13.01 35.45 19.13
C ALA A 443 -11.73 35.62 19.95
N GLY A 444 -11.79 36.25 21.12
CA GLY A 444 -10.61 36.44 22.00
C GLY A 444 -10.29 35.26 22.94
N ASN A 445 -11.12 34.23 22.95
CA ASN A 445 -10.96 33.12 23.89
C ASN A 445 -9.90 32.12 23.37
N PRO A 446 -8.90 31.71 24.20
CA PRO A 446 -7.88 30.73 23.82
C PRO A 446 -8.43 29.35 23.43
N GLU A 447 -9.67 29.02 23.78
CA GLU A 447 -10.30 27.75 23.45
C GLU A 447 -11.07 27.78 22.12
N ARG A 448 -11.07 28.92 21.39
CA ARG A 448 -11.88 29.08 20.18
C ARG A 448 -11.40 28.21 19.01
N SER A 449 -10.11 28.26 18.70
CA SER A 449 -9.52 27.52 17.58
C SER A 449 -8.74 26.34 18.11
N LYS A 450 -9.01 25.15 17.58
CA LYS A 450 -8.36 23.92 18.05
C LYS A 450 -7.81 23.12 16.88
N ILE A 451 -6.61 22.59 17.06
CA ILE A 451 -6.01 21.61 16.17
C ILE A 451 -6.33 20.22 16.73
N TYR A 452 -6.89 19.37 15.89
CA TYR A 452 -7.22 18.00 16.23
C TYR A 452 -6.50 17.01 15.32
N SER A 453 -6.22 15.82 15.86
CA SER A 453 -6.00 14.62 15.07
C SER A 453 -7.13 13.62 15.30
N TYR A 454 -7.51 12.92 14.24
CA TYR A 454 -8.49 11.83 14.27
C TYR A 454 -7.86 10.57 13.67
N ASP A 455 -7.75 9.53 14.46
CA ASP A 455 -7.23 8.22 14.04
C ASP A 455 -8.39 7.38 13.48
N ILE A 456 -8.30 7.01 12.19
CA ILE A 456 -9.37 6.28 11.50
C ILE A 456 -9.51 4.82 11.94
N ASN A 457 -8.46 4.22 12.53
CA ASN A 457 -8.49 2.83 12.99
C ASN A 457 -9.16 2.70 14.36
N THR A 458 -8.89 3.64 15.27
CA THR A 458 -9.39 3.62 16.65
C THR A 458 -10.62 4.50 16.83
N ALA A 459 -10.90 5.39 15.87
CA ALA A 459 -11.88 6.48 15.97
C ALA A 459 -11.58 7.46 17.14
N GLU A 460 -10.34 7.50 17.60
CA GLU A 460 -9.91 8.40 18.65
C GLU A 460 -9.68 9.81 18.10
N LYS A 461 -10.28 10.81 18.75
CA LYS A 461 -10.04 12.23 18.47
C LYS A 461 -9.18 12.80 19.59
N LYS A 462 -8.03 13.38 19.23
CA LYS A 462 -7.12 14.06 20.17
C LYS A 462 -7.07 15.55 19.88
N GLU A 463 -7.17 16.37 20.92
CA GLU A 463 -6.82 17.79 20.86
C GLU A 463 -5.29 17.92 20.97
N LEU A 464 -4.68 18.62 20.03
CA LEU A 464 -3.24 18.82 19.94
C LEU A 464 -2.81 20.20 20.44
N ALA A 465 -3.61 21.22 20.10
CA ALA A 465 -3.38 22.59 20.49
C ALA A 465 -4.70 23.36 20.51
N SER A 466 -4.77 24.40 21.37
CA SER A 466 -5.83 25.37 21.37
C SER A 466 -5.28 26.78 21.41
N SER A 467 -5.97 27.72 20.77
CA SER A 467 -5.68 29.15 20.75
C SER A 467 -6.95 29.90 20.34
N ASN A 468 -6.97 31.22 20.61
CA ASN A 468 -8.01 32.07 20.03
C ASN A 468 -7.93 32.11 18.48
N TYR A 469 -6.71 32.11 17.93
CA TYR A 469 -6.46 32.08 16.50
C TYR A 469 -5.06 31.54 16.21
N PHE A 470 -4.89 30.84 15.09
CA PHE A 470 -3.59 30.44 14.55
C PHE A 470 -3.30 31.30 13.31
N ASN A 471 -2.19 32.03 13.32
CA ASN A 471 -1.77 32.81 12.14
C ASN A 471 -1.50 31.89 10.94
N ASP A 472 -0.85 30.76 11.20
CA ASP A 472 -0.59 29.72 10.21
C ASP A 472 -0.44 28.35 10.90
N ALA A 473 -0.83 27.29 10.22
CA ALA A 473 -0.58 25.92 10.67
C ALA A 473 -0.43 24.98 9.47
N LYS A 474 0.57 24.11 9.51
CA LYS A 474 0.89 23.17 8.43
C LYS A 474 1.33 21.82 8.98
N LEU A 475 0.84 20.76 8.36
CA LEU A 475 1.38 19.41 8.53
C LEU A 475 2.54 19.25 7.56
N ILE A 476 3.74 19.04 8.08
CA ILE A 476 4.99 18.93 7.31
C ILE A 476 5.72 17.67 7.77
N GLY A 477 5.79 16.67 6.92
CA GLY A 477 6.28 15.35 7.30
C GLY A 477 5.38 14.72 8.39
N ASP A 478 5.98 14.34 9.51
CA ASP A 478 5.31 13.77 10.68
C ASP A 478 5.00 14.79 11.79
N LYS A 479 5.12 16.10 11.50
CA LYS A 479 4.96 17.19 12.49
C LYS A 479 3.99 18.26 12.02
N ILE A 480 3.26 18.79 12.96
CA ILE A 480 2.42 19.97 12.78
C ILE A 480 3.19 21.15 13.30
N TYR A 481 3.47 22.12 12.43
CA TYR A 481 3.96 23.45 12.79
C TYR A 481 2.76 24.37 12.92
N TYR A 482 2.65 25.11 14.04
CA TYR A 482 1.55 26.05 14.22
C TYR A 482 2.00 27.32 14.94
N ALA A 483 1.57 28.45 14.40
CA ALA A 483 1.87 29.79 14.87
C ALA A 483 0.67 30.35 15.64
N VAL A 484 0.81 30.55 16.95
CA VAL A 484 -0.22 31.16 17.79
C VAL A 484 -0.24 32.68 17.53
N SER A 485 -1.43 33.23 17.31
CA SER A 485 -1.63 34.67 17.14
C SER A 485 -1.53 35.43 18.48
N SER A 486 -1.12 36.68 18.42
CA SER A 486 -1.21 37.61 19.57
C SER A 486 -2.59 38.25 19.74
N TYR A 487 -3.54 37.99 18.84
CA TYR A 487 -4.89 38.54 18.94
C TYR A 487 -5.59 38.01 20.20
N GLY A 488 -5.97 38.90 21.11
CA GLY A 488 -6.66 38.56 22.35
C GLY A 488 -5.81 37.84 23.42
N VAL A 489 -4.50 37.67 23.18
CA VAL A 489 -3.55 37.07 24.15
C VAL A 489 -2.28 37.94 24.28
N PRO A 490 -1.53 37.82 25.38
CA PRO A 490 -0.25 38.54 25.52
C PRO A 490 0.71 38.18 24.39
N GLN A 491 1.46 39.17 23.89
CA GLN A 491 2.51 38.98 22.86
C GLN A 491 3.50 37.85 23.25
N SER A 492 3.82 37.73 24.52
CA SER A 492 4.71 36.66 25.03
C SER A 492 4.17 35.24 24.85
N SER A 493 2.85 35.10 24.59
CA SER A 493 2.21 33.81 24.32
C SER A 493 2.16 33.46 22.85
N ALA A 494 2.36 34.45 21.97
CA ALA A 494 2.36 34.28 20.52
C ALA A 494 3.70 33.70 20.06
N LYS A 495 3.75 32.40 19.83
CA LYS A 495 4.97 31.63 19.52
C LYS A 495 4.72 30.65 18.39
N LEU A 496 5.79 30.16 17.81
CA LEU A 496 5.76 29.01 16.89
C LEU A 496 6.04 27.72 17.64
N PHE A 497 5.18 26.74 17.45
CA PHE A 497 5.29 25.42 18.06
C PHE A 497 5.34 24.32 17.02
N THR A 498 5.85 23.16 17.44
CA THR A 498 5.63 21.88 16.74
C THR A 498 5.01 20.86 17.70
N ILE A 499 4.25 19.92 17.12
CA ILE A 499 3.68 18.76 17.80
C ILE A 499 3.46 17.64 16.78
N LYS A 500 3.54 16.38 17.22
CA LYS A 500 3.16 15.25 16.37
C LYS A 500 1.65 14.99 16.42
N PRO A 501 1.07 14.36 15.37
CA PRO A 501 -0.36 14.01 15.35
C PRO A 501 -0.82 13.04 16.45
N ASP A 502 0.09 12.39 17.15
CA ASP A 502 -0.18 11.55 18.34
C ASP A 502 -0.17 12.33 19.67
N ALA A 503 -0.02 13.66 19.61
CA ALA A 503 0.13 14.59 20.74
C ALA A 503 1.48 14.51 21.46
N THR A 504 2.47 13.85 20.90
CA THR A 504 3.83 13.79 21.46
C THR A 504 4.73 14.88 20.87
N GLU A 505 5.92 15.02 21.42
CA GLU A 505 7.00 15.91 20.96
C GLU A 505 6.61 17.38 20.79
N LYS A 506 5.70 17.91 21.65
CA LYS A 506 5.38 19.34 21.64
C LYS A 506 6.60 20.15 22.03
N LYS A 507 7.02 21.10 21.15
CA LYS A 507 8.18 21.95 21.34
C LYS A 507 7.90 23.36 20.86
N THR A 508 8.50 24.35 21.53
CA THR A 508 8.62 25.73 21.01
C THR A 508 9.73 25.76 19.97
N VAL A 509 9.46 26.27 18.79
CA VAL A 509 10.40 26.43 17.68
C VAL A 509 10.99 27.84 17.69
N LEU A 510 10.14 28.86 17.83
CA LEU A 510 10.52 30.27 17.97
C LEU A 510 9.71 30.92 19.08
N ASP A 511 10.40 31.72 19.92
CA ASP A 511 9.80 32.52 21.00
C ASP A 511 9.28 33.88 20.50
N TYR A 512 8.93 33.97 19.22
CA TYR A 512 8.40 35.15 18.56
C TYR A 512 7.06 34.83 17.90
N GLN A 513 6.22 35.84 17.73
CA GLN A 513 5.04 35.74 16.89
C GLN A 513 5.45 35.48 15.45
N VAL A 514 4.93 34.41 14.86
CA VAL A 514 5.14 34.03 13.47
C VAL A 514 3.84 34.29 12.71
N TRP A 515 3.92 34.95 11.57
CA TRP A 515 2.80 35.21 10.67
C TRP A 515 2.65 34.10 9.63
N ASP A 516 3.78 33.69 9.05
CA ASP A 516 3.77 32.70 7.97
C ASP A 516 4.82 31.60 8.22
N ILE A 517 4.43 30.39 7.92
CA ILE A 517 5.28 29.21 7.83
C ILE A 517 5.45 28.90 6.34
N VAL A 518 6.59 29.25 5.76
CA VAL A 518 6.86 29.11 4.33
C VAL A 518 7.62 27.82 4.07
N VAL A 519 7.02 26.89 3.36
CA VAL A 519 7.69 25.67 2.87
C VAL A 519 8.40 26.03 1.57
N ALA A 520 9.71 26.21 1.62
CA ALA A 520 10.51 26.61 0.47
C ALA A 520 11.04 25.42 -0.34
N SER A 521 11.32 24.30 0.33
CA SER A 521 11.68 23.02 -0.28
C SER A 521 11.30 21.87 0.66
N PRO A 522 11.41 20.61 0.27
CA PRO A 522 11.20 19.47 1.15
C PRO A 522 12.06 19.48 2.42
N HIS A 523 13.16 20.26 2.43
CA HIS A 523 14.12 20.34 3.54
C HIS A 523 14.27 21.76 4.12
N MET A 524 13.57 22.76 3.57
CA MET A 524 13.78 24.16 3.96
C MET A 524 12.46 24.83 4.32
N LEU A 525 12.39 25.34 5.54
CA LEU A 525 11.31 26.20 6.00
C LEU A 525 11.84 27.62 6.23
N TYR A 526 11.00 28.59 5.93
CA TYR A 526 11.20 29.97 6.36
C TYR A 526 10.05 30.38 7.27
N PHE A 527 10.36 31.22 8.25
CA PHE A 527 9.38 31.77 9.18
C PHE A 527 9.42 33.29 9.12
N ARG A 528 8.30 33.90 8.76
CA ARG A 528 8.12 35.35 8.85
C ARG A 528 7.63 35.69 10.25
N ALA A 529 8.47 36.30 11.06
CA ALA A 529 8.20 36.59 12.45
C ALA A 529 8.27 38.10 12.72
N VAL A 530 7.78 38.49 13.88
CA VAL A 530 7.90 39.84 14.43
C VAL A 530 8.78 39.79 15.67
N ASP A 531 9.84 40.61 15.69
CA ASP A 531 10.75 40.69 16.82
C ASP A 531 10.21 41.60 17.96
N ASP A 532 10.98 41.71 19.06
CA ASP A 532 10.61 42.52 20.22
C ASP A 532 10.45 44.01 19.92
N LYS A 533 10.95 44.47 18.77
CA LYS A 533 10.82 45.84 18.30
C LYS A 533 9.68 46.04 17.30
N LEU A 534 8.85 45.02 17.13
CA LEU A 534 7.76 44.92 16.16
C LEU A 534 8.25 45.02 14.70
N ALA A 535 9.54 44.72 14.45
CA ALA A 535 10.07 44.63 13.11
C ALA A 535 9.88 43.24 12.51
N THR A 536 9.56 43.21 11.20
CA THR A 536 9.51 41.93 10.48
C THR A 536 10.89 41.35 10.33
N VAL A 537 11.05 40.11 10.76
CA VAL A 537 12.30 39.33 10.70
C VAL A 537 12.03 37.98 10.09
N TRP A 538 13.04 37.43 9.44
CA TRP A 538 12.96 36.09 8.84
C TRP A 538 13.90 35.12 9.49
N TYR A 539 13.47 33.86 9.59
CA TYR A 539 14.25 32.73 10.05
C TYR A 539 14.21 31.62 9.00
N SER A 540 15.30 30.86 8.89
CA SER A 540 15.37 29.62 8.10
C SER A 540 15.54 28.44 9.03
N SER A 541 14.93 27.31 8.66
CA SER A 541 15.14 26.01 9.30
C SER A 541 15.45 24.98 8.22
N GLU A 542 16.70 24.56 8.16
CA GLU A 542 17.17 23.53 7.25
C GLU A 542 17.01 22.15 7.90
N ASN A 543 16.54 21.18 7.13
CA ASN A 543 16.27 19.82 7.61
C ASN A 543 15.45 19.78 8.91
N PHE A 544 14.51 20.74 9.06
CA PHE A 544 13.67 20.87 10.25
C PHE A 544 14.46 21.07 11.56
N GLY A 545 15.68 21.61 11.44
CA GLY A 545 16.56 21.91 12.54
C GLY A 545 16.18 23.19 13.30
N LEU A 546 17.08 23.65 14.15
CA LEU A 546 16.88 24.91 14.91
C LEU A 546 16.85 26.11 13.94
N PRO A 547 15.84 27.00 14.06
CA PRO A 547 15.75 28.17 13.23
C PRO A 547 16.93 29.11 13.39
N GLN A 548 17.42 29.64 12.29
CA GLN A 548 18.48 30.65 12.21
C GLN A 548 17.93 31.94 11.63
N LYS A 549 18.20 33.07 12.29
CA LYS A 549 17.78 34.39 11.80
C LYS A 549 18.52 34.74 10.51
N LEU A 550 17.78 35.25 9.53
CA LEU A 550 18.33 35.75 8.26
C LEU A 550 18.60 37.23 8.34
N ASP A 551 19.65 37.68 7.64
CA ASP A 551 20.00 39.11 7.52
C ASP A 551 19.10 39.85 6.55
N ALA A 552 18.45 39.14 5.62
CA ALA A 552 17.54 39.68 4.60
C ALA A 552 16.37 38.71 4.35
N PRO A 553 15.24 39.19 3.83
CA PRO A 553 14.15 38.29 3.42
C PRO A 553 14.62 37.26 2.39
N PRO A 554 14.14 36.01 2.49
CA PRO A 554 14.46 34.99 1.50
C PRO A 554 13.81 35.29 0.15
N VAL A 555 14.37 34.72 -0.92
CA VAL A 555 13.79 34.88 -2.27
C VAL A 555 12.40 34.20 -2.34
N ILE A 556 12.23 33.07 -1.69
CA ILE A 556 10.96 32.33 -1.64
C ILE A 556 10.21 32.79 -0.40
N GLN A 557 9.15 33.55 -0.57
CA GLN A 557 8.32 34.09 0.51
C GLN A 557 6.90 33.50 0.54
N THR A 558 6.57 32.64 -0.43
CA THR A 558 5.29 31.95 -0.51
C THR A 558 5.50 30.44 -0.37
N SER A 559 4.65 29.79 0.40
CA SER A 559 4.72 28.34 0.58
C SER A 559 4.52 27.59 -0.73
N ARG A 560 5.39 26.62 -0.95
CA ARG A 560 5.21 25.60 -1.96
C ARG A 560 4.44 24.44 -1.32
N TYR A 561 3.34 24.05 -1.91
CA TYR A 561 2.51 22.95 -1.38
C TYR A 561 2.97 21.65 -2.03
N TYR A 562 3.82 20.91 -1.32
CA TYR A 562 4.35 19.64 -1.78
C TYR A 562 3.39 18.49 -1.48
N THR A 563 3.09 17.72 -2.52
CA THR A 563 2.38 16.45 -2.40
C THR A 563 3.38 15.30 -2.59
N TYR A 564 3.68 14.57 -1.52
CA TYR A 564 4.68 13.51 -1.52
C TYR A 564 4.16 12.23 -2.16
N SER A 565 5.04 11.53 -2.90
CA SER A 565 4.76 10.20 -3.43
C SER A 565 4.51 9.21 -2.28
N PRO A 566 3.81 8.09 -2.53
CA PRO A 566 3.54 7.08 -1.50
C PRO A 566 4.81 6.58 -0.78
N LYS A 567 5.95 6.47 -1.48
CA LYS A 567 7.25 6.12 -0.89
C LYS A 567 8.00 7.30 -0.27
N GLY A 568 7.57 8.54 -0.53
CA GLY A 568 8.23 9.74 -0.05
C GLY A 568 9.55 10.08 -0.76
N GLU A 569 9.87 9.43 -1.88
CA GLU A 569 11.10 9.67 -2.65
C GLU A 569 11.00 10.93 -3.52
N ASP A 570 9.80 11.22 -4.04
CA ASP A 570 9.51 12.37 -4.87
C ASP A 570 8.36 13.20 -4.30
N ALA A 571 8.33 14.49 -4.62
CA ALA A 571 7.24 15.38 -4.28
C ALA A 571 6.83 16.21 -5.51
N LEU A 572 5.56 16.57 -5.59
CA LEU A 572 5.00 17.43 -6.63
C LEU A 572 4.62 18.77 -6.07
N TRP A 573 4.80 19.83 -6.84
CA TRP A 573 4.26 21.14 -6.56
C TRP A 573 4.02 21.93 -7.84
N ILE A 574 3.14 22.94 -7.78
CA ILE A 574 2.84 23.83 -8.91
C ILE A 574 3.54 25.17 -8.68
N ASP A 575 4.30 25.60 -9.69
CA ASP A 575 4.88 26.92 -9.78
C ASP A 575 4.13 27.76 -10.84
N GLN A 576 4.21 29.07 -10.72
CA GLN A 576 3.70 29.98 -11.73
C GLN A 576 4.88 30.63 -12.48
N ARG A 577 5.03 30.31 -13.77
CA ARG A 577 6.10 30.81 -14.63
C ARG A 577 5.50 31.34 -15.93
N ASP A 578 5.81 32.57 -16.29
CA ASP A 578 5.37 33.17 -17.54
C ASP A 578 3.85 33.08 -17.77
N GLY A 579 3.05 33.25 -16.71
CA GLY A 579 1.59 33.21 -16.77
C GLY A 579 1.00 31.80 -16.97
N LYS A 580 1.81 30.76 -16.82
CA LYS A 580 1.40 29.34 -16.88
C LYS A 580 1.71 28.65 -15.58
N GLY A 581 0.84 27.72 -15.21
CA GLY A 581 1.16 26.73 -14.19
C GLY A 581 2.22 25.76 -14.70
N VAL A 582 3.22 25.50 -13.88
CA VAL A 582 4.29 24.52 -14.14
C VAL A 582 4.27 23.50 -13.03
N LEU A 583 3.93 22.28 -13.36
CA LEU A 583 4.00 21.16 -12.44
C LEU A 583 5.42 20.61 -12.40
N LEU A 584 6.00 20.60 -11.23
CA LEU A 584 7.37 20.16 -10.96
C LEU A 584 7.34 18.88 -10.12
N SER A 585 8.19 17.93 -10.47
CA SER A 585 8.60 16.82 -9.60
C SER A 585 9.93 17.15 -8.97
N VAL A 586 10.03 16.97 -7.67
CA VAL A 586 11.23 17.24 -6.87
C VAL A 586 11.67 15.95 -6.23
N HIS A 587 12.92 15.52 -6.48
CA HIS A 587 13.48 14.40 -5.75
C HIS A 587 13.80 14.84 -4.31
N VAL A 588 13.20 14.19 -3.31
CA VAL A 588 13.21 14.65 -1.93
C VAL A 588 14.63 14.65 -1.35
N GLN A 589 15.47 13.67 -1.70
CA GLN A 589 16.80 13.50 -1.10
C GLN A 589 17.77 14.61 -1.47
N ASP A 590 17.78 15.06 -2.73
CA ASP A 590 18.77 16.01 -3.25
C ASP A 590 18.16 17.34 -3.75
N GLY A 591 16.83 17.45 -3.73
CA GLY A 591 16.10 18.63 -4.17
C GLY A 591 16.12 18.88 -5.69
N THR A 592 16.53 17.88 -6.50
CA THR A 592 16.55 18.01 -7.97
C THR A 592 15.14 18.19 -8.51
N GLU A 593 14.89 19.29 -9.21
CA GLU A 593 13.59 19.63 -9.81
C GLU A 593 13.55 19.21 -11.29
N LYS A 594 12.44 18.63 -11.69
CA LYS A 594 12.13 18.29 -13.09
C LYS A 594 10.75 18.82 -13.45
N THR A 595 10.64 19.55 -14.56
CA THR A 595 9.35 19.92 -15.11
C THR A 595 8.63 18.67 -15.64
N VAL A 596 7.43 18.46 -15.15
CA VAL A 596 6.55 17.35 -15.52
C VAL A 596 5.55 17.80 -16.59
N GLN A 597 4.89 18.94 -16.33
CA GLN A 597 3.89 19.52 -17.22
C GLN A 597 3.90 21.04 -17.13
N SER A 598 3.50 21.71 -18.20
CA SER A 598 3.27 23.15 -18.21
C SER A 598 2.02 23.44 -19.03
N ALA A 599 1.04 24.06 -18.41
CA ALA A 599 -0.22 24.41 -19.07
C ALA A 599 -0.85 25.65 -18.45
N PRO A 600 -1.54 26.49 -19.24
CA PRO A 600 -2.40 27.52 -18.69
C PRO A 600 -3.47 26.90 -17.79
N GLY A 601 -3.74 27.49 -16.64
CA GLY A 601 -4.78 27.04 -15.71
C GLY A 601 -4.47 25.75 -14.96
N LEU A 602 -3.22 25.27 -14.99
CA LEU A 602 -2.81 24.13 -14.19
C LEU A 602 -2.95 24.49 -12.70
N SER A 603 -3.67 23.68 -11.95
CA SER A 603 -4.08 23.95 -10.57
C SER A 603 -4.35 22.67 -9.78
N ASP A 604 -4.67 22.81 -8.49
CA ASP A 604 -5.12 21.72 -7.64
C ASP A 604 -6.51 21.18 -8.08
N PRO A 605 -6.83 19.90 -7.80
CA PRO A 605 -6.01 18.96 -7.01
C PRO A 605 -4.81 18.40 -7.78
N VAL A 606 -3.70 18.20 -7.04
CA VAL A 606 -2.53 17.45 -7.51
C VAL A 606 -2.25 16.34 -6.52
N TYR A 607 -2.21 15.09 -6.99
CA TYR A 607 -1.91 13.96 -6.13
C TYR A 607 -1.31 12.78 -6.89
N TRP A 608 -0.76 11.83 -6.15
CA TRP A 608 -0.19 10.61 -6.68
C TRP A 608 -1.23 9.49 -6.75
N ALA A 609 -1.44 8.92 -7.92
CA ALA A 609 -2.22 7.70 -8.09
C ALA A 609 -1.41 6.46 -7.66
N ASN A 610 -0.10 6.49 -7.91
CA ASN A 610 0.93 5.58 -7.40
C ASN A 610 2.29 6.29 -7.45
N ASP A 611 3.42 5.61 -7.17
CA ASP A 611 4.76 6.24 -7.12
C ASP A 611 5.22 6.88 -8.45
N ARG A 612 4.59 6.56 -9.57
CA ARG A 612 5.00 7.03 -10.91
C ARG A 612 3.90 7.72 -11.70
N THR A 613 2.69 7.74 -11.17
CA THR A 613 1.51 8.24 -11.86
C THR A 613 0.84 9.35 -11.05
N ILE A 614 0.57 10.45 -11.68
CA ILE A 614 0.05 11.67 -11.07
C ILE A 614 -1.27 12.10 -11.69
N VAL A 615 -2.10 12.73 -10.87
CA VAL A 615 -3.33 13.41 -11.29
C VAL A 615 -3.19 14.89 -11.01
N TYR A 616 -3.63 15.72 -11.96
CA TYR A 616 -3.64 17.18 -11.84
C TYR A 616 -4.86 17.77 -12.54
N ARG A 617 -5.22 19.00 -12.19
CA ARG A 617 -6.32 19.75 -12.79
C ARG A 617 -5.83 20.82 -13.74
N VAL A 618 -6.55 21.01 -14.84
CA VAL A 618 -6.48 22.21 -15.67
C VAL A 618 -7.80 22.95 -15.53
N ALA A 619 -7.77 24.19 -15.03
CA ALA A 619 -8.93 25.03 -14.86
C ALA A 619 -8.69 26.37 -15.59
N THR A 620 -9.34 26.53 -16.72
CA THR A 620 -9.35 27.75 -17.54
C THR A 620 -10.77 28.30 -17.68
N ASN A 621 -10.93 29.42 -18.38
CA ASN A 621 -12.26 29.90 -18.73
C ASN A 621 -13.04 28.98 -19.67
N GLN A 622 -12.35 28.10 -20.38
CA GLN A 622 -12.93 27.22 -21.40
C GLN A 622 -13.06 25.78 -20.90
N GLU A 623 -12.17 25.36 -20.00
CA GLU A 623 -12.08 23.97 -19.54
C GLU A 623 -11.83 23.89 -18.03
N SER A 624 -12.52 22.97 -17.37
CA SER A 624 -12.17 22.49 -16.04
C SER A 624 -12.20 20.97 -16.08
N ALA A 625 -11.02 20.36 -16.07
CA ALA A 625 -10.89 18.91 -16.22
C ALA A 625 -9.69 18.37 -15.45
N ASP A 626 -9.81 17.13 -14.99
CA ASP A 626 -8.76 16.39 -14.31
C ASP A 626 -8.06 15.44 -15.29
N TYR A 627 -6.75 15.40 -15.20
CA TYR A 627 -5.85 14.65 -16.07
C TYR A 627 -4.97 13.72 -15.28
N ILE A 628 -4.57 12.62 -15.90
CA ILE A 628 -3.58 11.68 -15.37
C ILE A 628 -2.42 11.53 -16.35
N MET A 629 -1.22 11.41 -15.83
CA MET A 629 -0.02 11.14 -16.63
C MET A 629 1.03 10.35 -15.87
N SER A 630 1.94 9.71 -16.61
CA SER A 630 3.12 9.05 -16.04
C SER A 630 4.29 10.01 -15.93
N LEU A 631 5.06 9.96 -14.83
CA LEU A 631 6.34 10.67 -14.70
C LEU A 631 7.43 10.12 -15.63
N ASP A 632 7.25 8.90 -16.14
CA ASP A 632 8.19 8.26 -17.07
C ASP A 632 8.07 8.82 -18.50
N GLY A 633 7.07 9.66 -18.74
CA GLY A 633 6.76 10.24 -20.04
C GLY A 633 5.46 9.67 -20.62
N GLY A 634 5.05 10.19 -21.78
CA GLY A 634 3.78 9.86 -22.43
C GLY A 634 2.81 11.04 -22.45
N GLU A 635 1.67 10.82 -23.06
CA GLU A 635 0.61 11.82 -23.12
C GLU A 635 -0.20 11.82 -21.84
N ALA A 636 -0.70 13.01 -21.47
CA ALA A 636 -1.67 13.14 -20.40
C ALA A 636 -3.05 12.70 -20.90
N HIS A 637 -3.74 11.90 -20.11
CA HIS A 637 -5.10 11.46 -20.42
C HIS A 637 -6.11 12.16 -19.53
N LYS A 638 -7.19 12.64 -20.14
CA LYS A 638 -8.30 13.25 -19.42
C LYS A 638 -9.07 12.16 -18.65
N ILE A 639 -9.28 12.37 -17.36
CA ILE A 639 -10.08 11.49 -16.51
C ILE A 639 -11.53 11.94 -16.52
N ALA A 640 -11.80 13.21 -16.18
CA ALA A 640 -13.14 13.74 -16.00
C ALA A 640 -13.23 15.22 -16.31
N ASP A 641 -14.37 15.65 -16.81
CA ASP A 641 -14.80 17.06 -16.83
C ASP A 641 -15.38 17.41 -15.46
N VAL A 642 -14.81 18.45 -14.82
CA VAL A 642 -15.25 18.94 -13.53
C VAL A 642 -16.18 20.14 -13.72
N ILE A 643 -17.20 19.95 -14.58
CA ILE A 643 -18.16 21.00 -14.94
C ILE A 643 -18.98 21.39 -13.72
N GLY A 644 -19.18 22.71 -13.53
CA GLY A 644 -20.03 23.24 -12.48
C GLY A 644 -19.32 23.61 -11.17
N ASN A 645 -18.03 23.27 -10.99
CA ASN A 645 -17.24 23.75 -9.86
C ASN A 645 -16.85 25.25 -9.98
N ARG A 646 -17.36 25.95 -10.97
CA ARG A 646 -17.17 27.40 -11.07
C ARG A 646 -18.09 28.09 -10.08
N SER A 647 -17.48 28.83 -9.17
CA SER A 647 -18.19 29.77 -8.32
C SER A 647 -19.07 30.67 -9.20
N LYS A 648 -20.36 30.83 -8.86
CA LYS A 648 -21.27 31.79 -9.51
C LYS A 648 -20.79 33.25 -9.43
N TYR A 649 -19.69 33.51 -8.71
CA TYR A 649 -19.11 34.83 -8.49
C TYR A 649 -18.02 35.22 -9.50
N PHE A 650 -17.70 34.34 -10.48
CA PHE A 650 -16.75 34.64 -11.57
C PHE A 650 -17.43 34.56 -12.96
N ASN A 651 -18.58 35.19 -13.10
CA ASN A 651 -19.14 35.56 -14.41
C ASN A 651 -18.88 37.01 -14.66
#